data_b6ad90ba35f20d54be76bd8712273d99
#
_entry.id   b6ad90ba35f20d54be76bd8712273d99
#
_cell.length_a   1.000
_cell.length_b   1.000
_cell.length_c   1.000
_cell.angle_alpha   90.00
_cell.angle_beta   90.00
_cell.angle_gamma   90.00
#
_symmetry.space_group_name_H-M   'P 1'
#
loop_
_entity.id
_entity.type
_entity.pdbx_description
1 polymer ?
#
loop_
_entity_poly.entity_id
_entity_poly.type
_entity_poly.pdbx_seq_one_letter_code
_entity_poly.pdbx_strand_id
1 'polypeptide(L)'
;MKHKKTLFFAALAAGCLFAPFHAEAEDAARAVTVHAPATVFIQGEPLKFTLKLRNPGEVKWSLLDWKDIELRSGMFAPDGTLALEALPNGYYKLKLSSSDAVFSGVRTFTVVPDPAKRTHNPEMFYAVDSAQSWLAEPNRRNVIHPEAAYGIVSEAARRGGMTVIRDRLRWTDCERKRGEFSWGRYMQNAELLSARGIGISGMFHDTPVWNRGGNEKLPADLGAVYEFCKTLAVAFKGKMTDWEFWNEQDIGFAPEGAWDYAAAMKAAYLGFKAGDPSLPVAFGGLARTVSPYAHSMLKNGLRDYFDIFNVHTYAPLNRYPEIFAKIEAFRKQYGVSERPLWFTESGCRAEGAAQEESGIRGVKRHSPRQELVVAEYLPKMMIGMQNLGADRDFFFVLPAYNENGGAKDWGLMRRDYTVKPGYTAFSNLADMLGSAVLEGKMEAGKEIRAFLFRQPDGLQTVAFWSVSDVDEGGERPEITDDPFSRTLTLAAKDGVYSGTDIFGTPFRAEAKNGKLVLNSTRMPAYISGLAGLKPSVPFVRGKRNFAPAETPYDRTIVYRVALSEDFRLSSEKDAVDVTKEKAKLTLEVWNLSAEPKTGTVHPEGVEVSGLPQTVTLKPFGKAVFPLEVAPVFRKDFTATMTVAGTFNGKAVSPLVVDMFNSAKRQAESRVVIYPEMQDAGNWKRNSSGRMTITNDPAEQAIRFETKFSARGDRWIYPTYELQLPQESLKNANSIVFDVKAEPSDKVLFMLTMTVTQDEQGKFRTDHLRMPKPSGDWKTCQVSLSKTNPERIVKIRIGLNPNTDSITYWIRNVRILYNK
;
A
#
# COMPACT_ATOMS: atom_id res chain seq x y z
N MET A 1 47.47 25.38 -21.80
CA MET A 1 47.43 26.86 -21.89
C MET A 1 46.32 27.30 -20.94
N LYS A 2 46.63 27.65 -19.76
CA LYS A 2 46.79 28.94 -19.08
C LYS A 2 45.83 30.03 -19.61
N HIS A 3 44.83 30.40 -18.74
CA HIS A 3 44.68 31.77 -18.29
C HIS A 3 43.83 31.89 -17.04
N LYS A 4 44.47 32.43 -16.00
CA LYS A 4 43.91 33.04 -14.79
C LYS A 4 43.34 34.43 -15.11
N LYS A 5 42.37 34.87 -14.30
CA LYS A 5 42.16 36.25 -13.80
C LYS A 5 41.08 36.20 -12.76
N THR A 6 41.31 36.39 -11.50
CA THR A 6 41.71 37.54 -10.69
C THR A 6 40.52 38.34 -10.16
N LEU A 7 40.45 38.36 -8.85
CA LEU A 7 39.56 39.02 -7.90
C LEU A 7 39.27 40.50 -8.21
N PHE A 8 38.05 40.92 -7.76
CA PHE A 8 37.88 42.26 -7.22
C PHE A 8 37.07 42.22 -5.92
N PHE A 9 37.71 42.67 -4.83
CA PHE A 9 37.13 43.03 -3.55
C PHE A 9 36.55 44.42 -3.67
N ALA A 10 35.30 44.65 -3.24
CA ALA A 10 34.82 45.94 -2.83
C ALA A 10 34.10 45.80 -1.49
N ALA A 11 34.75 46.30 -0.46
CA ALA A 11 34.20 46.49 0.86
C ALA A 11 33.24 47.67 0.86
N LEU A 12 32.02 47.49 1.37
CA LEU A 12 31.23 48.62 1.89
C LEU A 12 30.66 48.20 3.25
N ALA A 13 31.21 48.82 4.26
CA ALA A 13 30.73 48.84 5.63
C ALA A 13 29.56 49.78 5.75
N ALA A 14 28.40 49.33 6.23
CA ALA A 14 27.41 50.19 6.92
C ALA A 14 26.36 49.34 7.64
N GLY A 15 26.25 49.55 8.93
CA GLY A 15 24.97 49.43 9.65
C GLY A 15 24.65 48.06 10.26
N CYS A 16 25.33 47.65 11.32
CA CYS A 16 24.79 46.67 12.26
C CYS A 16 23.54 47.24 12.95
N LEU A 17 22.36 46.90 12.43
CA LEU A 17 21.16 46.89 13.25
C LEU A 17 21.08 45.49 13.88
N PHE A 18 21.36 45.44 15.17
CA PHE A 18 21.07 44.27 15.99
C PHE A 18 19.54 43.98 15.98
N ALA A 19 19.11 43.09 15.08
CA ALA A 19 17.90 42.36 15.35
C ALA A 19 18.18 41.43 16.53
N PRO A 20 17.32 41.36 17.56
CA PRO A 20 17.49 40.38 18.61
C PRO A 20 17.46 38.99 17.97
N PHE A 21 18.55 38.27 18.08
CA PHE A 21 18.54 36.84 17.90
C PHE A 21 17.49 36.30 18.88
N HIS A 22 16.29 36.00 18.42
CA HIS A 22 15.43 35.05 19.10
C HIS A 22 16.21 33.74 18.96
N ALA A 23 16.86 33.31 20.03
CA ALA A 23 17.35 31.97 20.19
C ALA A 23 16.10 31.09 19.99
N GLU A 24 16.04 30.32 18.87
CA GLU A 24 15.03 29.34 18.65
C GLU A 24 15.05 28.44 19.88
N ALA A 25 13.91 28.30 20.57
CA ALA A 25 13.77 27.45 21.72
C ALA A 25 14.28 26.05 21.34
N GLU A 26 15.33 25.58 22.00
CA GLU A 26 15.92 24.27 21.72
C GLU A 26 14.83 23.24 21.87
N ASP A 27 14.53 22.45 20.80
CA ASP A 27 13.43 21.50 20.78
C ASP A 27 13.60 20.51 21.93
N ALA A 28 12.67 20.48 22.89
CA ALA A 28 12.67 19.58 24.05
C ALA A 28 12.88 18.11 23.63
N ALA A 29 12.48 17.74 22.42
CA ALA A 29 12.73 16.43 21.85
C ALA A 29 14.23 16.09 21.74
N ARG A 30 15.11 17.10 21.62
CA ARG A 30 16.57 16.92 21.59
C ARG A 30 17.21 17.09 22.95
N ALA A 31 16.62 17.91 23.79
CA ALA A 31 17.16 18.20 25.11
C ALA A 31 17.03 17.03 26.10
N VAL A 32 16.04 16.15 25.94
CA VAL A 32 15.78 15.04 26.85
C VAL A 32 16.12 13.70 26.21
N THR A 33 17.08 13.00 26.81
CA THR A 33 17.34 11.58 26.50
C THR A 33 16.41 10.70 27.32
N VAL A 34 15.66 9.85 26.64
CA VAL A 34 14.85 8.77 27.23
C VAL A 34 15.71 7.51 27.24
N HIS A 35 15.94 6.90 28.42
CA HIS A 35 16.78 5.71 28.53
C HIS A 35 16.00 4.42 28.21
N ALA A 36 15.33 4.42 27.06
CA ALA A 36 14.66 3.25 26.50
C ALA A 36 14.75 3.29 24.96
N PRO A 37 15.01 2.15 24.29
CA PRO A 37 15.00 2.07 22.83
C PRO A 37 13.69 2.60 22.26
N ALA A 38 13.77 3.47 21.25
CA ALA A 38 12.61 4.07 20.58
C ALA A 38 11.61 4.78 21.54
N THR A 39 12.04 5.17 22.74
CA THR A 39 11.19 5.69 23.83
C THR A 39 10.11 4.70 24.31
N VAL A 40 10.37 3.40 24.18
CA VAL A 40 9.48 2.31 24.61
C VAL A 40 10.04 1.65 25.86
N PHE A 41 9.37 1.82 26.98
CA PHE A 41 9.64 1.09 28.23
C PHE A 41 8.80 -0.18 28.28
N ILE A 42 9.33 -1.23 28.89
CA ILE A 42 8.57 -2.43 29.27
C ILE A 42 8.01 -2.22 30.68
N GLN A 43 6.82 -2.70 30.93
CA GLN A 43 6.17 -2.64 32.25
C GLN A 43 7.12 -3.18 33.34
N GLY A 44 7.38 -2.37 34.37
CA GLY A 44 8.33 -2.67 35.45
C GLY A 44 9.75 -2.19 35.18
N GLU A 45 10.12 -1.73 33.99
CA GLU A 45 11.40 -1.07 33.76
C GLU A 45 11.49 0.28 34.49
N PRO A 46 12.67 0.67 35.03
CA PRO A 46 12.87 2.00 35.59
C PRO A 46 12.72 3.09 34.50
N LEU A 47 11.87 4.07 34.75
CA LEU A 47 11.64 5.17 33.81
C LEU A 47 12.68 6.27 34.05
N LYS A 48 13.77 6.27 33.28
CA LYS A 48 14.90 7.19 33.42
C LYS A 48 15.01 8.16 32.27
N PHE A 49 15.24 9.43 32.60
CA PHE A 49 15.41 10.54 31.66
C PHE A 49 16.63 11.36 32.05
N THR A 50 17.34 11.94 31.08
CA THR A 50 18.45 12.84 31.30
C THR A 50 18.29 14.10 30.45
N LEU A 51 18.41 15.27 31.08
CA LEU A 51 18.35 16.56 30.43
C LEU A 51 19.79 16.95 29.95
N LYS A 52 19.89 17.27 28.66
CA LYS A 52 21.16 17.64 28.00
C LYS A 52 21.17 19.13 27.62
N LEU A 53 20.97 20.00 28.58
CA LEU A 53 21.05 21.45 28.36
C LEU A 53 22.32 21.99 29.00
N ARG A 54 22.97 22.97 28.36
CA ARG A 54 24.04 23.75 29.01
C ARG A 54 23.38 24.80 29.91
N ASN A 55 23.63 24.69 31.23
CA ASN A 55 23.04 25.60 32.23
C ASN A 55 21.51 25.70 32.17
N PRO A 56 20.77 24.62 32.38
CA PRO A 56 19.34 24.58 32.14
C PRO A 56 18.51 25.43 33.12
N GLY A 57 19.11 26.03 34.15
CA GLY A 57 18.34 26.61 35.23
C GLY A 57 17.45 25.55 35.92
N GLU A 58 16.39 25.97 36.57
CA GLU A 58 15.41 25.05 37.11
C GLU A 58 14.42 24.64 36.02
N VAL A 59 14.42 23.35 35.68
CA VAL A 59 13.50 22.77 34.70
C VAL A 59 12.40 21.99 35.41
N LYS A 60 11.16 22.50 35.26
CA LYS A 60 9.95 21.84 35.71
C LYS A 60 9.51 20.78 34.70
N TRP A 61 9.05 19.63 35.17
CA TRP A 61 8.39 18.62 34.37
C TRP A 61 6.96 18.36 34.86
N SER A 62 6.06 18.04 33.91
CA SER A 62 4.74 17.50 34.15
C SER A 62 4.56 16.23 33.31
N LEU A 63 4.19 15.14 33.97
CA LEU A 63 3.85 13.88 33.34
C LEU A 63 2.35 13.90 33.03
N LEU A 64 2.01 13.78 31.76
CA LEU A 64 0.63 13.75 31.28
C LEU A 64 0.32 12.37 30.69
N ASP A 65 -0.95 11.95 30.79
CA ASP A 65 -1.45 10.84 30.00
C ASP A 65 -1.72 11.28 28.54
N TRP A 66 -2.25 10.37 27.73
CA TRP A 66 -2.56 10.66 26.32
C TRP A 66 -3.71 11.68 26.15
N LYS A 67 -4.56 11.89 27.18
CA LYS A 67 -5.65 12.87 27.21
C LYS A 67 -5.21 14.24 27.73
N ASP A 68 -3.92 14.44 27.95
CA ASP A 68 -3.33 15.63 28.56
C ASP A 68 -3.73 15.85 30.04
N ILE A 69 -4.16 14.79 30.74
CA ILE A 69 -4.41 14.85 32.20
C ILE A 69 -3.06 14.74 32.92
N GLU A 70 -2.74 15.71 33.77
CA GLU A 70 -1.54 15.70 34.59
C GLU A 70 -1.63 14.59 35.67
N LEU A 71 -0.70 13.67 35.64
CA LEU A 71 -0.58 12.57 36.59
C LEU A 71 0.37 12.90 37.73
N ARG A 72 1.49 13.55 37.40
CA ARG A 72 2.55 13.94 38.36
C ARG A 72 3.29 15.16 37.80
N SER A 73 3.93 15.92 38.68
CA SER A 73 4.85 17.01 38.30
C SER A 73 5.99 17.16 39.32
N GLY A 74 7.03 17.87 38.93
CA GLY A 74 8.19 18.12 39.80
C GLY A 74 9.31 18.88 39.07
N MET A 75 10.50 18.83 39.63
CA MET A 75 11.70 19.46 39.10
C MET A 75 12.73 18.37 38.72
N PHE A 76 13.51 18.60 37.66
CA PHE A 76 14.70 17.78 37.43
C PHE A 76 15.70 17.93 38.57
N ALA A 77 16.42 16.86 38.86
CA ALA A 77 17.54 16.93 39.79
C ALA A 77 18.62 17.88 39.26
N PRO A 78 19.47 18.49 40.14
CA PRO A 78 20.49 19.43 39.69
C PRO A 78 21.51 18.85 38.69
N ASP A 79 21.73 17.55 38.72
CA ASP A 79 22.55 16.82 37.74
C ASP A 79 21.84 16.54 36.40
N GLY A 80 20.63 17.06 36.21
CA GLY A 80 19.81 16.87 35.01
C GLY A 80 19.17 15.49 34.91
N THR A 81 19.12 14.69 35.96
CA THR A 81 18.47 13.38 35.94
C THR A 81 17.04 13.42 36.46
N LEU A 82 16.20 12.55 35.94
CA LEU A 82 14.84 12.28 36.39
C LEU A 82 14.61 10.77 36.37
N ALA A 83 14.20 10.22 37.49
CA ALA A 83 13.72 8.85 37.62
C ALA A 83 12.26 8.89 38.09
N LEU A 84 11.36 8.25 37.34
CA LEU A 84 9.99 8.10 37.71
C LEU A 84 9.72 6.67 38.16
N GLU A 85 8.81 6.53 39.11
CA GLU A 85 8.26 5.22 39.50
C GLU A 85 7.55 4.56 38.29
N ALA A 86 7.42 3.24 38.37
CA ALA A 86 6.73 2.46 37.35
C ALA A 86 5.31 3.00 37.07
N LEU A 87 4.98 3.06 35.79
CA LEU A 87 3.66 3.45 35.28
C LEU A 87 2.93 2.22 34.72
N PRO A 88 1.59 2.23 34.69
CA PRO A 88 0.81 1.30 33.91
C PRO A 88 1.20 1.33 32.42
N ASN A 89 0.79 0.31 31.66
CA ASN A 89 0.84 0.41 30.21
C ASN A 89 0.08 1.65 29.73
N GLY A 90 0.58 2.31 28.70
CA GLY A 90 -0.03 3.52 28.19
C GLY A 90 0.91 4.37 27.35
N TYR A 91 0.37 5.41 26.76
CA TYR A 91 1.09 6.44 26.02
C TYR A 91 1.15 7.72 26.86
N TYR A 92 2.35 8.24 27.09
CA TYR A 92 2.63 9.32 28.02
C TYR A 92 3.37 10.49 27.36
N LYS A 93 3.18 11.68 27.94
CA LYS A 93 3.85 12.91 27.55
C LYS A 93 4.58 13.50 28.75
N LEU A 94 5.86 13.73 28.62
CA LEU A 94 6.67 14.50 29.56
C LEU A 94 6.79 15.92 29.05
N LYS A 95 5.99 16.83 29.61
CA LYS A 95 6.03 18.27 29.32
C LYS A 95 7.08 18.92 30.17
N LEU A 96 7.87 19.80 29.58
CA LEU A 96 9.00 20.48 30.18
C LEU A 96 8.87 21.98 30.04
N SER A 97 9.32 22.72 31.05
CA SER A 97 9.45 24.18 30.99
C SER A 97 10.57 24.65 31.91
N SER A 98 11.40 25.59 31.44
CA SER A 98 12.35 26.30 32.30
C SER A 98 11.70 27.49 33.01
N SER A 99 12.24 27.84 34.19
CA SER A 99 11.73 28.95 34.98
C SER A 99 11.85 30.31 34.29
N ASP A 100 12.83 30.48 33.40
CA ASP A 100 13.06 31.66 32.58
C ASP A 100 12.28 31.69 31.24
N ALA A 101 11.41 30.69 31.02
CA ALA A 101 10.63 30.50 29.79
C ALA A 101 11.46 30.38 28.48
N VAL A 102 12.77 30.21 28.56
CA VAL A 102 13.67 30.04 27.41
C VAL A 102 13.52 28.67 26.78
N PHE A 103 13.07 27.68 27.57
CA PHE A 103 12.90 26.31 27.15
C PHE A 103 11.50 25.78 27.50
N SER A 104 10.82 25.26 26.50
CA SER A 104 9.59 24.49 26.71
C SER A 104 9.47 23.41 25.63
N GLY A 105 8.84 22.26 25.96
CA GLY A 105 8.59 21.23 24.99
C GLY A 105 7.97 19.97 25.56
N VAL A 106 7.69 19.01 24.70
CA VAL A 106 7.08 17.72 25.07
C VAL A 106 7.91 16.56 24.54
N ARG A 107 8.24 15.63 25.44
CA ARG A 107 8.84 14.35 25.08
C ARG A 107 7.82 13.25 25.30
N THR A 108 7.54 12.48 24.25
CA THR A 108 6.61 11.36 24.33
C THR A 108 7.33 10.04 24.56
N PHE A 109 6.69 9.14 25.30
CA PHE A 109 7.15 7.78 25.51
C PHE A 109 5.96 6.85 25.76
N THR A 110 6.20 5.55 25.73
CA THR A 110 5.18 4.55 26.02
C THR A 110 5.70 3.51 27.00
N VAL A 111 4.79 2.93 27.78
CA VAL A 111 4.99 1.73 28.56
C VAL A 111 4.15 0.63 27.96
N VAL A 112 4.78 -0.50 27.62
CA VAL A 112 4.10 -1.64 26.96
C VAL A 112 4.20 -2.88 27.83
N PRO A 113 3.31 -3.88 27.61
CA PRO A 113 3.41 -5.17 28.30
C PRO A 113 4.78 -5.83 28.08
N ASP A 114 5.22 -6.60 29.06
CA ASP A 114 6.47 -7.35 28.97
C ASP A 114 6.37 -8.41 27.86
N PRO A 115 7.19 -8.31 26.79
CA PRO A 115 7.17 -9.26 25.69
C PRO A 115 7.42 -10.71 26.13
N ALA A 116 8.16 -10.93 27.23
CA ALA A 116 8.42 -12.27 27.75
C ALA A 116 7.17 -12.93 28.37
N LYS A 117 6.16 -12.14 28.71
CA LYS A 117 4.89 -12.61 29.26
C LYS A 117 3.80 -12.81 28.18
N ARG A 118 4.04 -12.37 26.97
CA ARG A 118 3.10 -12.56 25.86
C ARG A 118 3.18 -13.98 25.33
N THR A 119 2.02 -14.54 24.97
CA THR A 119 1.98 -15.80 24.23
C THR A 119 2.49 -15.52 22.82
N HIS A 120 3.62 -16.13 22.46
CA HIS A 120 4.17 -16.02 21.12
C HIS A 120 3.28 -16.76 20.12
N ASN A 121 2.74 -16.06 19.14
CA ASN A 121 1.93 -16.61 18.06
C ASN A 121 2.51 -16.17 16.69
N PRO A 122 3.29 -17.02 16.00
CA PRO A 122 3.83 -16.69 14.67
C PRO A 122 2.73 -16.56 13.61
N GLU A 123 1.54 -17.11 13.88
CA GLU A 123 0.35 -17.01 13.01
C GLU A 123 -0.56 -15.86 13.39
N MET A 124 -0.10 -14.93 14.23
CA MET A 124 -0.85 -13.73 14.59
C MET A 124 -1.33 -13.00 13.34
N PHE A 125 -2.61 -12.64 13.33
CA PHE A 125 -3.21 -11.90 12.22
C PHE A 125 -2.58 -10.51 12.03
N TYR A 126 -2.26 -9.84 13.14
CA TYR A 126 -1.80 -8.47 13.19
C TYR A 126 -0.29 -8.41 12.95
N ALA A 127 0.12 -7.87 11.81
CA ALA A 127 1.51 -7.71 11.43
C ALA A 127 1.80 -6.26 11.01
N VAL A 128 3.05 -5.93 10.73
CA VAL A 128 3.47 -4.59 10.33
C VAL A 128 4.46 -4.68 9.17
N ASP A 129 4.27 -3.86 8.14
CA ASP A 129 5.32 -3.61 7.16
C ASP A 129 6.40 -2.75 7.84
N SER A 130 7.62 -3.22 7.85
CA SER A 130 8.74 -2.45 8.39
C SER A 130 9.54 -1.79 7.28
N ALA A 131 9.68 -2.45 6.14
CA ALA A 131 10.65 -2.03 5.12
C ALA A 131 11.99 -1.61 5.76
N GLN A 132 12.38 -2.31 6.84
CA GLN A 132 13.47 -1.92 7.74
C GLN A 132 14.79 -1.76 6.99
N SER A 133 15.07 -2.65 6.07
CA SER A 133 16.28 -2.62 5.24
C SER A 133 16.39 -1.39 4.34
N TRP A 134 15.29 -0.65 4.16
CA TRP A 134 15.24 0.56 3.34
C TRP A 134 14.99 1.82 4.16
N LEU A 135 13.93 1.81 4.98
CA LEU A 135 13.45 3.00 5.67
C LEU A 135 14.27 3.34 6.89
N ALA A 136 14.82 2.33 7.58
CA ALA A 136 15.77 2.50 8.66
C ALA A 136 17.23 2.63 8.16
N GLU A 137 17.43 2.78 6.84
CA GLU A 137 18.77 2.90 6.26
C GLU A 137 19.48 4.15 6.78
N PRO A 138 20.73 3.99 7.24
CA PRO A 138 21.51 5.06 7.89
C PRO A 138 21.65 6.34 7.09
N ASN A 139 21.68 6.24 5.76
CA ASN A 139 21.95 7.37 4.86
C ASN A 139 20.70 8.14 4.44
N ARG A 140 19.48 7.75 4.88
CA ARG A 140 18.24 8.43 4.52
C ARG A 140 17.85 9.53 5.50
N ARG A 141 18.73 10.52 5.74
CA ARG A 141 18.43 11.76 6.48
C ARG A 141 17.85 11.52 7.89
N ASN A 142 18.18 10.42 8.52
CA ASN A 142 17.76 10.09 9.87
C ASN A 142 18.72 10.73 10.90
N VAL A 143 18.19 11.12 12.04
CA VAL A 143 18.88 11.96 13.04
C VAL A 143 19.75 11.15 13.99
N ILE A 144 19.60 9.82 14.04
CA ILE A 144 20.30 8.94 14.95
C ILE A 144 21.44 8.21 14.23
N HIS A 145 22.47 7.86 15.00
CA HIS A 145 23.64 7.12 14.52
C HIS A 145 23.23 5.94 13.64
N PRO A 146 23.72 5.92 12.43
CA PRO A 146 23.32 4.95 11.40
C PRO A 146 23.42 3.50 11.86
N GLU A 147 24.44 3.16 12.60
CA GLU A 147 24.73 1.80 13.06
C GLU A 147 23.72 1.26 14.09
N ALA A 148 23.04 2.16 14.82
CA ALA A 148 22.03 1.80 15.82
C ALA A 148 20.62 1.63 15.28
N ALA A 149 20.33 2.17 14.07
CA ALA A 149 18.96 2.27 13.54
C ALA A 149 18.26 0.91 13.40
N TYR A 150 18.94 -0.08 12.83
CA TYR A 150 18.35 -1.42 12.67
C TYR A 150 18.09 -2.10 14.01
N GLY A 151 19.02 -1.95 14.95
CA GLY A 151 18.86 -2.46 16.32
C GLY A 151 17.70 -1.81 17.06
N ILE A 152 17.53 -0.49 16.93
CA ILE A 152 16.43 0.27 17.55
C ILE A 152 15.07 -0.18 16.99
N VAL A 153 14.94 -0.30 15.66
CA VAL A 153 13.69 -0.70 15.01
C VAL A 153 13.34 -2.15 15.35
N SER A 154 14.31 -3.07 15.31
CA SER A 154 14.11 -4.47 15.68
C SER A 154 13.70 -4.61 17.15
N GLU A 155 14.29 -3.82 18.06
CA GLU A 155 13.92 -3.83 19.48
C GLU A 155 12.54 -3.21 19.71
N ALA A 156 12.19 -2.15 18.97
CA ALA A 156 10.84 -1.61 18.99
C ALA A 156 9.81 -2.64 18.50
N ALA A 157 10.10 -3.37 17.41
CA ALA A 157 9.22 -4.44 16.94
C ALA A 157 8.99 -5.51 18.03
N ARG A 158 10.06 -5.96 18.70
CA ARG A 158 9.97 -6.94 19.81
C ARG A 158 9.14 -6.40 20.98
N ARG A 159 9.43 -5.19 21.46
CA ARG A 159 8.69 -4.56 22.58
C ARG A 159 7.23 -4.33 22.22
N GLY A 160 6.93 -3.97 20.97
CA GLY A 160 5.58 -3.79 20.45
C GLY A 160 4.79 -5.09 20.28
N GLY A 161 5.38 -6.26 20.47
CA GLY A 161 4.71 -7.55 20.32
C GLY A 161 4.51 -7.99 18.89
N MET A 162 5.27 -7.44 17.94
CA MET A 162 5.25 -7.85 16.53
C MET A 162 5.92 -9.22 16.41
N THR A 163 5.20 -10.20 15.87
CA THR A 163 5.72 -11.57 15.69
C THR A 163 6.19 -11.82 14.26
N VAL A 164 5.65 -11.07 13.30
CA VAL A 164 6.07 -11.07 11.90
C VAL A 164 6.11 -9.62 11.40
N ILE A 165 7.15 -9.29 10.66
CA ILE A 165 7.24 -8.02 9.92
C ILE A 165 7.49 -8.30 8.44
N ARG A 166 7.06 -7.38 7.55
CA ARG A 166 7.42 -7.41 6.14
C ARG A 166 8.66 -6.56 5.91
N ASP A 167 9.70 -7.12 5.27
CA ASP A 167 10.93 -6.40 4.90
C ASP A 167 11.21 -6.55 3.40
N ARG A 168 11.99 -5.62 2.85
CA ARG A 168 12.20 -5.45 1.41
C ARG A 168 13.66 -5.62 1.03
N LEU A 169 13.85 -6.32 -0.09
CA LEU A 169 15.16 -6.57 -0.69
C LEU A 169 15.19 -6.06 -2.13
N ARG A 170 16.31 -5.50 -2.57
CA ARG A 170 16.56 -5.18 -3.97
C ARG A 170 17.42 -6.23 -4.60
N TRP A 171 16.92 -6.87 -5.65
CA TRP A 171 17.72 -7.86 -6.38
C TRP A 171 19.03 -7.26 -6.91
N THR A 172 18.96 -6.05 -7.47
CA THR A 172 20.16 -5.34 -7.99
C THR A 172 21.24 -5.10 -6.93
N ASP A 173 20.90 -5.03 -5.64
CA ASP A 173 21.90 -4.91 -4.57
C ASP A 173 22.56 -6.26 -4.27
N CYS A 174 21.78 -7.34 -4.38
CA CYS A 174 22.19 -8.68 -3.98
C CYS A 174 22.93 -9.45 -5.05
N GLU A 175 22.70 -9.16 -6.33
CA GLU A 175 23.33 -9.84 -7.48
C GLU A 175 23.70 -8.80 -8.55
N ARG A 176 24.71 -8.00 -8.27
CA ARG A 176 25.18 -6.96 -9.20
C ARG A 176 25.74 -7.54 -10.49
N LYS A 177 26.38 -8.73 -10.39
CA LYS A 177 26.83 -9.55 -11.50
C LYS A 177 26.20 -10.93 -11.37
N ARG A 178 25.83 -11.50 -12.48
CA ARG A 178 25.19 -12.80 -12.56
C ARG A 178 25.96 -13.87 -11.79
N GLY A 179 25.29 -14.53 -10.84
CA GLY A 179 25.86 -15.61 -10.02
C GLY A 179 26.73 -15.15 -8.85
N GLU A 180 26.97 -13.83 -8.69
CA GLU A 180 27.73 -13.28 -7.56
C GLU A 180 26.75 -12.70 -6.51
N PHE A 181 26.47 -13.44 -5.45
CA PHE A 181 25.48 -13.08 -4.44
C PHE A 181 26.11 -12.42 -3.21
N SER A 182 25.48 -11.34 -2.72
CA SER A 182 25.83 -10.65 -1.49
C SER A 182 24.56 -10.15 -0.78
N TRP A 183 24.35 -10.56 0.44
CA TRP A 183 23.12 -10.27 1.18
C TRP A 183 23.19 -9.02 2.06
N GLY A 184 24.40 -8.60 2.45
CA GLY A 184 24.67 -7.34 3.18
C GLY A 184 23.69 -7.03 4.30
N ARG A 185 23.13 -5.84 4.27
CA ARG A 185 22.15 -5.34 5.26
C ARG A 185 20.90 -6.20 5.40
N TYR A 186 20.50 -6.90 4.34
CA TYR A 186 19.31 -7.75 4.36
C TYR A 186 19.49 -8.95 5.29
N MET A 187 20.65 -9.61 5.23
CA MET A 187 20.99 -10.69 6.15
C MET A 187 21.18 -10.15 7.58
N GLN A 188 21.85 -9.01 7.73
CA GLN A 188 22.01 -8.36 9.03
C GLN A 188 20.67 -8.07 9.71
N ASN A 189 19.71 -7.50 8.98
CA ASN A 189 18.36 -7.26 9.50
C ASN A 189 17.63 -8.57 9.81
N ALA A 190 17.74 -9.57 8.94
CA ALA A 190 17.14 -10.87 9.18
C ALA A 190 17.68 -11.55 10.45
N GLU A 191 18.97 -11.45 10.72
CA GLU A 191 19.61 -11.96 11.94
C GLU A 191 19.14 -11.20 13.18
N LEU A 192 19.09 -9.86 13.12
CA LEU A 192 18.61 -9.03 14.22
C LEU A 192 17.17 -9.33 14.61
N LEU A 193 16.29 -9.55 13.63
CA LEU A 193 14.89 -9.87 13.85
C LEU A 193 14.71 -11.30 14.37
N SER A 194 15.37 -12.28 13.72
CA SER A 194 15.31 -13.68 14.14
C SER A 194 15.84 -13.89 15.56
N ALA A 195 16.93 -13.18 15.94
CA ALA A 195 17.45 -13.19 17.32
C ALA A 195 16.45 -12.65 18.36
N ARG A 196 15.42 -11.94 17.92
CA ARG A 196 14.32 -11.41 18.74
C ARG A 196 13.03 -12.22 18.63
N GLY A 197 13.07 -13.37 17.96
CA GLY A 197 11.91 -14.22 17.74
C GLY A 197 10.89 -13.65 16.75
N ILE A 198 11.30 -12.73 15.88
CA ILE A 198 10.44 -12.09 14.88
C ILE A 198 10.68 -12.75 13.52
N GLY A 199 9.62 -13.31 12.94
CA GLY A 199 9.61 -13.82 11.56
C GLY A 199 9.57 -12.68 10.54
N ILE A 200 9.94 -12.98 9.30
CA ILE A 200 10.01 -11.98 8.24
C ILE A 200 9.22 -12.47 7.02
N SER A 201 8.24 -11.69 6.60
CA SER A 201 7.65 -11.78 5.28
C SER A 201 8.57 -11.03 4.31
N GLY A 202 9.32 -11.77 3.51
CA GLY A 202 10.33 -11.20 2.62
C GLY A 202 9.72 -10.78 1.29
N MET A 203 10.03 -9.58 0.81
CA MET A 203 9.64 -9.12 -0.51
C MET A 203 10.86 -8.65 -1.30
N PHE A 204 10.92 -8.90 -2.61
CA PHE A 204 11.95 -8.32 -3.44
C PHE A 204 11.45 -7.82 -4.79
N HIS A 205 12.15 -6.83 -5.33
CA HIS A 205 12.00 -6.27 -6.67
C HIS A 205 13.33 -5.64 -7.14
N ASP A 206 13.30 -4.74 -8.15
CA ASP A 206 14.45 -4.03 -8.71
C ASP A 206 15.43 -4.98 -9.41
N THR A 207 15.04 -5.46 -10.57
CA THR A 207 15.87 -6.33 -11.44
C THR A 207 17.21 -5.68 -11.78
N PRO A 208 18.34 -6.40 -11.65
CA PRO A 208 19.62 -5.91 -12.13
C PRO A 208 19.60 -5.66 -13.64
N VAL A 209 20.34 -4.65 -14.08
CA VAL A 209 20.33 -4.19 -15.48
C VAL A 209 20.66 -5.32 -16.46
N TRP A 210 21.58 -6.21 -16.08
CA TRP A 210 21.99 -7.34 -16.92
C TRP A 210 20.86 -8.37 -17.19
N ASN A 211 19.78 -8.36 -16.37
CA ASN A 211 18.63 -9.27 -16.54
C ASN A 211 17.37 -8.58 -17.11
N ARG A 212 17.43 -7.35 -17.54
CA ARG A 212 16.22 -6.65 -18.05
C ARG A 212 15.88 -7.03 -19.49
N GLY A 213 16.86 -7.33 -20.33
CA GLY A 213 16.65 -7.86 -21.69
C GLY A 213 15.72 -7.01 -22.56
N GLY A 214 15.75 -5.69 -22.43
CA GLY A 214 14.84 -4.77 -23.11
C GLY A 214 13.64 -4.31 -22.29
N ASN A 215 13.31 -4.98 -21.18
CA ASN A 215 12.34 -4.51 -20.21
C ASN A 215 12.89 -3.31 -19.43
N GLU A 216 11.99 -2.46 -18.96
CA GLU A 216 12.38 -1.31 -18.13
C GLU A 216 12.65 -1.75 -16.68
N LYS A 217 11.82 -2.65 -16.14
CA LYS A 217 11.90 -3.09 -14.74
C LYS A 217 11.82 -4.59 -14.51
N LEU A 218 10.89 -5.31 -15.17
CA LEU A 218 10.75 -6.76 -14.94
C LEU A 218 11.93 -7.55 -15.53
N PRO A 219 12.28 -8.70 -14.93
CA PRO A 219 13.33 -9.56 -15.47
C PRO A 219 12.90 -10.26 -16.77
N ALA A 220 13.84 -10.44 -17.67
CA ALA A 220 13.63 -11.10 -18.95
C ALA A 220 14.22 -12.52 -19.01
N ASP A 221 15.32 -12.80 -18.30
CA ASP A 221 15.88 -14.14 -18.18
C ASP A 221 15.21 -14.91 -17.04
N LEU A 222 14.25 -15.78 -17.40
CA LEU A 222 13.49 -16.57 -16.42
C LEU A 222 14.34 -17.61 -15.70
N GLY A 223 15.41 -18.11 -16.35
CA GLY A 223 16.38 -18.99 -15.69
C GLY A 223 17.12 -18.29 -14.55
N ALA A 224 17.49 -17.02 -14.76
CA ALA A 224 18.10 -16.21 -13.71
C ALA A 224 17.12 -15.87 -12.57
N VAL A 225 15.85 -15.65 -12.87
CA VAL A 225 14.79 -15.50 -11.84
C VAL A 225 14.70 -16.75 -10.98
N TYR A 226 14.64 -17.93 -11.62
CA TYR A 226 14.59 -19.21 -10.93
C TYR A 226 15.79 -19.41 -10.00
N GLU A 227 17.03 -19.22 -10.49
CA GLU A 227 18.24 -19.41 -9.69
C GLU A 227 18.37 -18.39 -8.55
N PHE A 228 17.99 -17.13 -8.78
CA PHE A 228 17.99 -16.12 -7.73
C PHE A 228 17.01 -16.49 -6.59
N CYS A 229 15.77 -16.84 -6.93
CA CYS A 229 14.76 -17.21 -5.94
C CYS A 229 15.13 -18.49 -5.18
N LYS A 230 15.72 -19.48 -5.86
CA LYS A 230 16.23 -20.70 -5.22
C LYS A 230 17.35 -20.37 -4.23
N THR A 231 18.31 -19.57 -4.64
CA THR A 231 19.44 -19.16 -3.79
C THR A 231 18.97 -18.34 -2.61
N LEU A 232 18.00 -17.44 -2.83
CA LEU A 232 17.38 -16.60 -1.79
C LEU A 232 16.66 -17.45 -0.75
N ALA A 233 15.84 -18.43 -1.17
CA ALA A 233 15.15 -19.35 -0.27
C ALA A 233 16.13 -20.15 0.61
N VAL A 234 17.24 -20.62 0.03
CA VAL A 234 18.29 -21.36 0.76
C VAL A 234 19.02 -20.42 1.75
N ALA A 235 19.45 -19.24 1.29
CA ALA A 235 20.26 -18.31 2.10
C ALA A 235 19.49 -17.79 3.34
N PHE A 236 18.18 -17.57 3.23
CA PHE A 236 17.36 -17.03 4.32
C PHE A 236 16.49 -18.10 5.01
N LYS A 237 16.80 -19.36 4.80
CA LYS A 237 16.04 -20.46 5.43
C LYS A 237 16.00 -20.33 6.95
N GLY A 238 14.81 -20.50 7.52
CA GLY A 238 14.55 -20.36 8.95
C GLY A 238 14.48 -18.91 9.48
N LYS A 239 14.67 -17.90 8.62
CA LYS A 239 14.50 -16.48 8.94
C LYS A 239 13.24 -15.89 8.29
N MET A 240 12.94 -16.30 7.06
CA MET A 240 11.75 -15.88 6.33
C MET A 240 10.58 -16.83 6.61
N THR A 241 9.40 -16.27 6.82
CA THR A 241 8.13 -17.01 6.94
C THR A 241 7.51 -17.29 5.58
N ASP A 242 7.76 -16.42 4.63
CA ASP A 242 7.25 -16.44 3.25
C ASP A 242 8.07 -15.52 2.35
N TRP A 243 7.87 -15.64 1.03
CA TRP A 243 8.42 -14.70 0.06
C TRP A 243 7.34 -14.13 -0.85
N GLU A 244 7.41 -12.83 -1.08
CA GLU A 244 6.59 -12.08 -2.01
C GLU A 244 7.44 -11.66 -3.21
N PHE A 245 6.98 -12.02 -4.42
CA PHE A 245 7.65 -11.63 -5.66
C PHE A 245 7.07 -10.34 -6.20
N TRP A 246 7.86 -9.26 -6.15
CA TRP A 246 7.54 -7.92 -6.60
C TRP A 246 6.65 -7.11 -5.63
N ASN A 247 6.36 -5.85 -6.00
CA ASN A 247 5.50 -4.92 -5.28
C ASN A 247 4.67 -4.12 -6.27
N GLU A 248 3.34 -4.09 -6.12
CA GLU A 248 2.43 -3.22 -6.87
C GLU A 248 2.71 -3.17 -8.39
N GLN A 249 2.91 -4.33 -8.99
CA GLN A 249 3.23 -4.49 -10.42
C GLN A 249 2.13 -3.95 -11.34
N ASP A 250 0.91 -3.78 -10.83
CA ASP A 250 -0.23 -3.23 -11.56
C ASP A 250 -0.21 -1.70 -11.67
N ILE A 251 0.73 -1.03 -10.98
CA ILE A 251 0.93 0.42 -11.07
C ILE A 251 2.38 0.75 -11.53
N GLY A 252 3.02 1.77 -10.96
CA GLY A 252 4.31 2.29 -11.45
C GLY A 252 5.55 1.44 -11.14
N PHE A 253 5.41 0.36 -10.36
CA PHE A 253 6.55 -0.50 -10.01
C PHE A 253 6.93 -1.49 -11.12
N ALA A 254 6.05 -1.75 -12.09
CA ALA A 254 6.38 -2.45 -13.34
C ALA A 254 5.61 -1.82 -14.50
N PRO A 255 6.29 -1.25 -15.50
CA PRO A 255 5.63 -0.71 -16.69
C PRO A 255 5.22 -1.77 -17.70
N GLU A 256 5.72 -2.98 -17.60
CA GLU A 256 5.49 -4.10 -18.51
C GLU A 256 4.08 -4.69 -18.39
N GLY A 257 3.72 -5.53 -19.36
CA GLY A 257 2.41 -6.18 -19.42
C GLY A 257 2.21 -7.25 -18.34
N ALA A 258 0.98 -7.55 -18.02
CA ALA A 258 0.63 -8.53 -17.00
C ALA A 258 1.11 -9.96 -17.33
N TRP A 259 1.25 -10.29 -18.63
CA TRP A 259 1.82 -11.57 -19.09
C TRP A 259 3.33 -11.69 -18.82
N ASP A 260 4.10 -10.59 -18.91
CA ASP A 260 5.53 -10.59 -18.55
C ASP A 260 5.69 -10.83 -17.04
N TYR A 261 4.89 -10.15 -16.22
CA TYR A 261 4.88 -10.40 -14.79
C TYR A 261 4.49 -11.86 -14.47
N ALA A 262 3.47 -12.39 -15.13
CA ALA A 262 3.03 -13.77 -14.90
C ALA A 262 4.14 -14.79 -15.27
N ALA A 263 4.86 -14.57 -16.35
CA ALA A 263 5.99 -15.42 -16.73
C ALA A 263 7.12 -15.36 -15.68
N ALA A 264 7.51 -14.17 -15.24
CA ALA A 264 8.53 -13.98 -14.20
C ALA A 264 8.10 -14.59 -12.84
N MET A 265 6.84 -14.40 -12.44
CA MET A 265 6.31 -14.97 -11.19
C MET A 265 6.27 -16.50 -11.22
N LYS A 266 5.95 -17.12 -12.37
CA LYS A 266 6.04 -18.59 -12.54
C LYS A 266 7.45 -19.09 -12.26
N ALA A 267 8.46 -18.43 -12.84
CA ALA A 267 9.87 -18.77 -12.63
C ALA A 267 10.30 -18.56 -11.16
N ALA A 268 9.87 -17.44 -10.55
CA ALA A 268 10.15 -17.14 -9.15
C ALA A 268 9.58 -18.20 -8.22
N TYR A 269 8.30 -18.56 -8.41
CA TYR A 269 7.65 -19.62 -7.64
C TYR A 269 8.40 -20.94 -7.70
N LEU A 270 8.76 -21.39 -8.91
CA LEU A 270 9.51 -22.64 -9.10
C LEU A 270 10.88 -22.58 -8.42
N GLY A 271 11.58 -21.44 -8.51
CA GLY A 271 12.84 -21.23 -7.83
C GLY A 271 12.72 -21.29 -6.31
N PHE A 272 11.76 -20.58 -5.73
CA PHE A 272 11.50 -20.63 -4.28
C PHE A 272 11.20 -22.05 -3.81
N LYS A 273 10.30 -22.76 -4.51
CA LYS A 273 9.97 -24.15 -4.18
C LYS A 273 11.12 -25.12 -4.36
N ALA A 274 12.04 -24.86 -5.28
CA ALA A 274 13.26 -25.65 -5.43
C ALA A 274 14.28 -25.39 -4.30
N GLY A 275 14.30 -24.17 -3.74
CA GLY A 275 15.14 -23.83 -2.59
C GLY A 275 14.58 -24.29 -1.25
N ASP A 276 13.28 -24.13 -1.06
CA ASP A 276 12.53 -24.59 0.11
C ASP A 276 11.09 -24.95 -0.28
N PRO A 277 10.73 -26.23 -0.44
CA PRO A 277 9.37 -26.65 -0.81
C PRO A 277 8.28 -26.25 0.18
N SER A 278 8.64 -26.08 1.46
CA SER A 278 7.69 -25.74 2.53
C SER A 278 7.33 -24.26 2.58
N LEU A 279 8.17 -23.41 1.96
CA LEU A 279 8.06 -21.97 2.04
C LEU A 279 6.83 -21.46 1.26
N PRO A 280 5.88 -20.75 1.90
CA PRO A 280 4.78 -20.08 1.19
C PRO A 280 5.29 -18.97 0.27
N VAL A 281 4.65 -18.82 -0.89
CA VAL A 281 5.00 -17.80 -1.88
C VAL A 281 3.78 -16.97 -2.25
N ALA A 282 3.90 -15.64 -2.12
CA ALA A 282 2.92 -14.68 -2.56
C ALA A 282 3.34 -14.03 -3.89
N PHE A 283 2.38 -13.69 -4.73
CA PHE A 283 2.64 -12.70 -5.77
C PHE A 283 2.65 -11.29 -5.14
N GLY A 284 3.28 -10.31 -5.81
CA GLY A 284 3.38 -8.95 -5.33
C GLY A 284 2.00 -8.31 -5.07
N GLY A 285 1.85 -7.67 -3.93
CA GLY A 285 0.59 -7.06 -3.52
C GLY A 285 0.03 -6.12 -4.59
N LEU A 286 -1.21 -6.38 -5.04
CA LEU A 286 -1.87 -5.55 -6.05
C LEU A 286 -2.34 -4.24 -5.41
N ALA A 287 -1.88 -3.11 -5.93
CA ALA A 287 -2.33 -1.77 -5.48
C ALA A 287 -3.80 -1.52 -5.84
N ARG A 288 -4.28 -2.09 -6.94
CA ARG A 288 -5.66 -2.02 -7.40
C ARG A 288 -6.27 -3.42 -7.35
N THR A 289 -6.88 -3.74 -6.24
CA THR A 289 -7.32 -5.07 -5.79
C THR A 289 -7.97 -5.93 -6.86
N VAL A 290 -8.80 -5.35 -7.74
CA VAL A 290 -9.44 -6.00 -8.89
C VAL A 290 -9.31 -5.08 -10.09
N SER A 291 -8.35 -5.34 -10.96
CA SER A 291 -8.03 -4.50 -12.11
C SER A 291 -7.94 -5.32 -13.40
N PRO A 292 -8.00 -4.72 -14.58
CA PRO A 292 -7.72 -5.39 -15.84
C PRO A 292 -6.39 -6.13 -15.84
N TYR A 293 -5.36 -5.55 -15.22
CA TYR A 293 -4.07 -6.19 -15.00
C TYR A 293 -4.18 -7.49 -14.21
N ALA A 294 -4.89 -7.48 -13.08
CA ALA A 294 -5.10 -8.68 -12.26
C ALA A 294 -5.84 -9.78 -13.03
N HIS A 295 -6.85 -9.41 -13.83
CA HIS A 295 -7.53 -10.36 -14.72
C HIS A 295 -6.56 -10.96 -15.76
N SER A 296 -5.76 -10.15 -16.43
CA SER A 296 -4.76 -10.61 -17.41
C SER A 296 -3.72 -11.52 -16.76
N MET A 297 -3.24 -11.15 -15.58
CA MET A 297 -2.28 -11.94 -14.80
C MET A 297 -2.81 -13.37 -14.51
N LEU A 298 -4.05 -13.50 -14.05
CA LEU A 298 -4.64 -14.81 -13.75
C LEU A 298 -5.05 -15.60 -15.02
N LYS A 299 -5.47 -14.92 -16.11
CA LYS A 299 -5.67 -15.58 -17.42
C LYS A 299 -4.41 -16.25 -17.93
N ASN A 300 -3.23 -15.73 -17.59
CA ASN A 300 -1.94 -16.31 -17.91
C ASN A 300 -1.57 -17.52 -17.04
N GLY A 301 -2.55 -18.17 -16.38
CA GLY A 301 -2.38 -19.41 -15.64
C GLY A 301 -1.61 -19.22 -14.33
N LEU A 302 -1.53 -18.02 -13.78
CA LEU A 302 -0.78 -17.76 -12.57
C LEU A 302 -1.37 -18.43 -11.33
N ARG A 303 -2.65 -18.83 -11.33
CA ARG A 303 -3.33 -19.51 -10.21
C ARG A 303 -2.56 -20.68 -9.60
N ASP A 304 -1.70 -21.34 -10.39
CA ASP A 304 -0.94 -22.53 -10.00
C ASP A 304 0.47 -22.17 -9.47
N TYR A 305 0.82 -20.88 -9.38
CA TYR A 305 2.17 -20.40 -9.05
C TYR A 305 2.17 -19.36 -7.91
N PHE A 306 1.26 -19.47 -6.98
CA PHE A 306 1.31 -18.76 -5.69
C PHE A 306 0.52 -19.55 -4.63
N ASP A 307 0.89 -19.35 -3.38
CA ASP A 307 0.24 -19.96 -2.22
C ASP A 307 -0.64 -18.94 -1.48
N ILE A 308 -0.32 -17.65 -1.58
CA ILE A 308 -0.98 -16.54 -0.88
C ILE A 308 -1.52 -15.55 -1.90
N PHE A 309 -2.83 -15.24 -1.80
CA PHE A 309 -3.46 -14.18 -2.57
C PHE A 309 -3.21 -12.84 -1.88
N ASN A 310 -2.53 -11.90 -2.57
CA ASN A 310 -1.98 -10.72 -1.95
C ASN A 310 -2.50 -9.42 -2.59
N VAL A 311 -2.95 -8.49 -1.76
CA VAL A 311 -3.46 -7.17 -2.18
C VAL A 311 -3.05 -6.08 -1.21
N HIS A 312 -3.03 -4.83 -1.68
CA HIS A 312 -2.85 -3.64 -0.86
C HIS A 312 -4.14 -2.81 -0.81
N THR A 313 -4.36 -2.10 0.29
CA THR A 313 -5.47 -1.16 0.38
C THR A 313 -5.23 -0.10 1.46
N TYR A 314 -5.57 1.13 1.12
CA TYR A 314 -5.52 2.30 2.02
C TYR A 314 -6.89 3.00 2.05
N ALA A 315 -7.95 2.21 1.95
CA ALA A 315 -9.31 2.70 1.87
C ALA A 315 -9.83 3.21 3.22
N PRO A 316 -10.81 4.11 3.25
CA PRO A 316 -11.59 4.39 4.44
C PRO A 316 -12.30 3.14 4.98
N LEU A 317 -12.53 3.07 6.30
CA LEU A 317 -13.07 1.87 6.95
C LEU A 317 -14.42 1.41 6.38
N ASN A 318 -15.31 2.32 6.06
CA ASN A 318 -16.64 2.04 5.49
C ASN A 318 -16.59 1.39 4.10
N ARG A 319 -15.45 1.42 3.40
CA ARG A 319 -15.29 0.84 2.05
C ARG A 319 -14.82 -0.61 2.08
N TYR A 320 -14.30 -1.09 3.20
CA TYR A 320 -13.77 -2.46 3.30
C TYR A 320 -14.79 -3.55 2.95
N PRO A 321 -16.07 -3.52 3.39
CA PRO A 321 -17.02 -4.54 3.02
C PRO A 321 -17.22 -4.67 1.51
N GLU A 322 -17.28 -3.55 0.78
CA GLU A 322 -17.39 -3.54 -0.69
C GLU A 322 -16.11 -4.10 -1.36
N ILE A 323 -14.95 -3.71 -0.85
CA ILE A 323 -13.64 -4.16 -1.36
C ILE A 323 -13.51 -5.67 -1.20
N PHE A 324 -13.82 -6.20 -0.02
CA PHE A 324 -13.78 -7.64 0.26
C PHE A 324 -14.74 -8.43 -0.61
N ALA A 325 -15.97 -7.94 -0.81
CA ALA A 325 -16.93 -8.57 -1.71
C ALA A 325 -16.41 -8.66 -3.15
N LYS A 326 -15.74 -7.61 -3.65
CA LYS A 326 -15.12 -7.62 -4.99
C LYS A 326 -13.94 -8.59 -5.07
N ILE A 327 -13.07 -8.60 -4.06
CA ILE A 327 -11.93 -9.52 -3.98
C ILE A 327 -12.43 -10.97 -3.99
N GLU A 328 -13.43 -11.31 -3.19
CA GLU A 328 -13.93 -12.67 -3.09
C GLU A 328 -14.63 -13.12 -4.38
N ALA A 329 -15.41 -12.26 -5.02
CA ALA A 329 -15.99 -12.54 -6.33
C ALA A 329 -14.91 -12.82 -7.39
N PHE A 330 -13.83 -12.03 -7.39
CA PHE A 330 -12.69 -12.22 -8.26
C PHE A 330 -11.95 -13.53 -7.97
N ARG A 331 -11.67 -13.83 -6.70
CA ARG A 331 -11.01 -15.08 -6.28
C ARG A 331 -11.83 -16.30 -6.65
N LYS A 332 -13.16 -16.24 -6.49
CA LYS A 332 -14.09 -17.29 -6.90
C LYS A 332 -14.08 -17.50 -8.41
N GLN A 333 -14.08 -16.43 -9.20
CA GLN A 333 -14.01 -16.49 -10.66
C GLN A 333 -12.80 -17.29 -11.17
N TYR A 334 -11.65 -17.17 -10.49
CA TYR A 334 -10.41 -17.84 -10.87
C TYR A 334 -10.11 -19.11 -10.06
N GLY A 335 -11.04 -19.54 -9.19
CA GLY A 335 -10.91 -20.78 -8.40
C GLY A 335 -9.76 -20.73 -7.38
N VAL A 336 -9.53 -19.54 -6.75
CA VAL A 336 -8.47 -19.32 -5.76
C VAL A 336 -8.99 -18.85 -4.39
N SER A 337 -10.28 -19.05 -4.09
CA SER A 337 -10.89 -18.65 -2.81
C SER A 337 -10.32 -19.40 -1.60
N GLU A 338 -9.75 -20.59 -1.79
CA GLU A 338 -9.12 -21.34 -0.71
C GLU A 338 -7.70 -20.87 -0.38
N ARG A 339 -7.07 -20.01 -1.21
CA ARG A 339 -5.77 -19.42 -0.88
C ARG A 339 -5.93 -18.44 0.27
N PRO A 340 -4.99 -18.36 1.22
CA PRO A 340 -4.99 -17.30 2.22
C PRO A 340 -5.04 -15.92 1.56
N LEU A 341 -5.84 -15.02 2.11
CA LEU A 341 -5.95 -13.63 1.69
C LEU A 341 -5.12 -12.75 2.62
N TRP A 342 -4.04 -12.20 2.10
CA TRP A 342 -3.17 -11.30 2.85
C TRP A 342 -3.23 -9.88 2.29
N PHE A 343 -3.07 -8.92 3.21
CA PHE A 343 -2.85 -7.53 2.89
C PHE A 343 -1.44 -7.17 3.35
N THR A 344 -0.46 -7.25 2.46
CA THR A 344 0.93 -6.97 2.82
C THR A 344 1.26 -5.48 2.93
N GLU A 345 0.31 -4.63 2.53
CA GLU A 345 0.27 -3.22 2.90
C GLU A 345 -1.18 -2.76 3.09
N SER A 346 -1.43 -2.15 4.24
CA SER A 346 -2.70 -1.50 4.57
C SER A 346 -2.45 -0.34 5.53
N GLY A 347 -3.42 0.50 5.77
CA GLY A 347 -3.28 1.50 6.82
C GLY A 347 -3.81 2.88 6.47
N CYS A 348 -3.42 3.81 7.31
CA CYS A 348 -3.64 5.24 7.08
C CYS A 348 -2.44 6.05 7.55
N ARG A 349 -2.43 7.30 7.20
CA ARG A 349 -1.38 8.27 7.46
C ARG A 349 -1.92 9.47 8.24
N ALA A 350 -1.07 10.14 8.98
CA ALA A 350 -1.38 11.48 9.47
C ALA A 350 -1.32 12.47 8.29
N GLU A 351 -2.30 13.36 8.20
CA GLU A 351 -2.44 14.36 7.13
C GLU A 351 -2.66 15.76 7.72
N GLY A 352 -2.59 16.74 6.84
CA GLY A 352 -2.95 18.11 7.16
C GLY A 352 -1.78 19.04 7.32
N ALA A 353 -2.06 20.18 7.96
CA ALA A 353 -1.06 21.21 8.20
C ALA A 353 0.00 20.74 9.16
N ALA A 354 1.18 20.48 8.65
CA ALA A 354 2.32 20.39 9.53
C ALA A 354 2.57 21.76 10.17
N GLN A 355 2.56 21.81 11.49
CA GLN A 355 2.65 23.07 12.22
C GLN A 355 4.09 23.45 12.56
N GLU A 356 5.03 22.48 12.60
CA GLU A 356 6.41 22.71 13.00
C GLU A 356 7.40 21.93 12.11
N GLU A 357 8.53 22.54 11.79
CA GLU A 357 9.69 21.81 11.30
C GLU A 357 10.37 21.14 12.50
N SER A 358 10.62 19.86 12.40
CA SER A 358 11.24 19.06 13.48
C SER A 358 12.76 19.33 13.63
N GLY A 359 13.23 20.55 13.32
CA GLY A 359 14.66 20.88 13.28
C GLY A 359 15.46 20.10 12.23
N ILE A 360 14.80 19.27 11.43
CA ILE A 360 15.36 18.58 10.25
C ILE A 360 14.79 19.29 9.04
N ARG A 361 15.66 19.93 8.26
CA ARG A 361 15.24 20.67 7.07
C ARG A 361 14.32 19.84 6.17
N GLY A 362 13.11 20.34 5.92
CA GLY A 362 12.09 19.72 5.06
C GLY A 362 11.29 18.59 5.73
N VAL A 363 11.36 18.41 7.04
CA VAL A 363 10.49 17.49 7.77
C VAL A 363 9.50 18.28 8.60
N LYS A 364 8.22 18.07 8.33
CA LYS A 364 7.12 18.69 9.04
C LYS A 364 6.49 17.69 10.00
N ARG A 365 6.17 18.09 11.21
CA ARG A 365 5.41 17.28 12.16
C ARG A 365 3.91 17.51 11.97
N HIS A 366 3.18 16.43 12.04
CA HIS A 366 1.72 16.48 12.16
C HIS A 366 1.31 16.79 13.60
N SER A 367 0.09 17.32 13.77
CA SER A 367 -0.43 17.57 15.11
C SER A 367 -0.56 16.25 15.89
N PRO A 368 -0.43 16.29 17.24
CA PRO A 368 -0.66 15.12 18.09
C PRO A 368 -2.05 14.47 17.86
N ARG A 369 -3.03 15.27 17.49
CA ARG A 369 -4.38 14.81 17.16
C ARG A 369 -4.42 13.98 15.88
N GLN A 370 -3.68 14.37 14.83
CA GLN A 370 -3.57 13.57 13.62
C GLN A 370 -2.86 12.23 13.87
N GLU A 371 -1.89 12.18 14.76
CA GLU A 371 -1.29 10.92 15.20
C GLU A 371 -2.30 10.04 15.96
N LEU A 372 -3.22 10.63 16.74
CA LEU A 372 -4.32 9.90 17.41
C LEU A 372 -5.34 9.34 16.42
N VAL A 373 -5.61 10.02 15.28
CA VAL A 373 -6.47 9.47 14.21
C VAL A 373 -5.88 8.16 13.67
N VAL A 374 -4.56 8.09 13.47
CA VAL A 374 -3.88 6.86 13.05
C VAL A 374 -4.01 5.78 14.12
N ALA A 375 -3.87 6.14 15.39
CA ALA A 375 -4.03 5.20 16.50
C ALA A 375 -5.45 4.63 16.59
N GLU A 376 -6.47 5.45 16.35
CA GLU A 376 -7.87 5.03 16.31
C GLU A 376 -8.14 4.09 15.12
N TYR A 377 -7.67 4.46 13.94
CA TYR A 377 -7.92 3.73 12.70
C TYR A 377 -7.31 2.32 12.71
N LEU A 378 -6.09 2.18 13.21
CA LEU A 378 -5.30 0.94 13.14
C LEU A 378 -6.04 -0.29 13.70
N PRO A 379 -6.44 -0.34 15.00
CA PRO A 379 -7.12 -1.52 15.53
C PRO A 379 -8.52 -1.72 14.92
N LYS A 380 -9.25 -0.64 14.60
CA LYS A 380 -10.55 -0.74 13.92
C LYS A 380 -10.43 -1.41 12.56
N MET A 381 -9.44 -1.00 11.77
CA MET A 381 -9.14 -1.58 10.47
C MET A 381 -8.78 -3.06 10.60
N MET A 382 -7.80 -3.39 11.43
CA MET A 382 -7.29 -4.75 11.53
C MET A 382 -8.35 -5.73 12.03
N ILE A 383 -9.10 -5.39 13.08
CA ILE A 383 -10.22 -6.22 13.59
C ILE A 383 -11.31 -6.35 12.53
N GLY A 384 -11.64 -5.24 11.84
CA GLY A 384 -12.63 -5.23 10.77
C GLY A 384 -12.24 -6.11 9.60
N MET A 385 -11.00 -6.06 9.14
CA MET A 385 -10.49 -6.89 8.04
C MET A 385 -10.44 -8.36 8.40
N GLN A 386 -10.02 -8.70 9.63
CA GLN A 386 -10.08 -10.06 10.14
C GLN A 386 -11.50 -10.61 10.11
N ASN A 387 -12.48 -9.82 10.58
CA ASN A 387 -13.89 -10.22 10.54
C ASN A 387 -14.47 -10.33 9.12
N LEU A 388 -13.89 -9.66 8.13
CA LEU A 388 -14.28 -9.78 6.72
C LEU A 388 -13.60 -10.95 6.01
N GLY A 389 -12.69 -11.68 6.65
CA GLY A 389 -12.09 -12.89 6.12
C GLY A 389 -10.67 -12.76 5.58
N ALA A 390 -9.96 -11.66 5.88
CA ALA A 390 -8.52 -11.63 5.69
C ALA A 390 -7.84 -12.63 6.64
N ASP A 391 -6.69 -13.16 6.22
CA ASP A 391 -5.92 -14.13 6.99
C ASP A 391 -4.70 -13.50 7.66
N ARG A 392 -4.17 -12.43 7.11
CA ARG A 392 -3.10 -11.60 7.70
C ARG A 392 -3.14 -10.18 7.13
N ASP A 393 -2.79 -9.22 7.98
CA ASP A 393 -2.73 -7.80 7.60
C ASP A 393 -1.45 -7.16 8.14
N PHE A 394 -0.75 -6.43 7.26
CA PHE A 394 0.47 -5.71 7.57
C PHE A 394 0.23 -4.21 7.50
N PHE A 395 0.19 -3.57 8.65
CA PHE A 395 0.05 -2.11 8.70
C PHE A 395 1.30 -1.42 8.13
N PHE A 396 1.12 -0.54 7.18
CA PHE A 396 2.18 0.27 6.61
C PHE A 396 2.29 1.60 7.39
N VAL A 397 3.34 1.89 8.18
CA VAL A 397 4.63 1.23 8.26
C VAL A 397 5.28 1.48 9.64
N LEU A 398 6.16 0.62 10.12
CA LEU A 398 6.80 0.79 11.44
C LEU A 398 7.78 1.96 11.47
N PRO A 399 8.84 2.03 10.63
CA PRO A 399 9.75 3.18 10.64
C PRO A 399 9.10 4.44 10.08
N ALA A 400 9.73 5.57 10.28
CA ALA A 400 9.27 6.83 9.71
C ALA A 400 9.27 6.82 8.18
N TYR A 401 8.13 7.12 7.58
CA TYR A 401 8.00 7.28 6.14
C TYR A 401 7.07 8.45 5.79
N ASN A 402 7.57 9.39 5.02
CA ASN A 402 6.86 10.61 4.66
C ASN A 402 6.83 10.82 3.15
N GLU A 403 5.70 11.26 2.65
CA GLU A 403 5.46 11.66 1.26
C GLU A 403 5.09 13.13 1.15
N ASN A 404 5.11 13.66 -0.08
CA ASN A 404 4.70 15.03 -0.40
C ASN A 404 5.36 16.09 0.50
N GLY A 405 6.69 16.00 0.68
CA GLY A 405 7.44 16.95 1.51
C GLY A 405 7.04 16.94 2.98
N GLY A 406 6.51 15.81 3.48
CA GLY A 406 6.08 15.63 4.85
C GLY A 406 4.59 15.85 5.09
N ALA A 407 3.80 16.16 4.05
CA ALA A 407 2.35 16.35 4.21
C ALA A 407 1.60 15.04 4.50
N LYS A 408 2.21 13.90 4.21
CA LYS A 408 1.69 12.56 4.50
C LYS A 408 2.71 11.80 5.34
N ASP A 409 2.34 11.37 6.51
CA ASP A 409 3.21 10.67 7.46
C ASP A 409 2.62 9.32 7.84
N TRP A 410 3.23 8.25 7.33
CA TRP A 410 2.76 6.88 7.46
C TRP A 410 3.32 6.13 8.66
N GLY A 411 4.52 6.52 9.14
CA GLY A 411 5.25 5.76 10.14
C GLY A 411 4.53 5.68 11.49
N LEU A 412 4.64 4.52 12.16
CA LEU A 412 4.34 4.38 13.59
C LEU A 412 5.45 4.94 14.46
N MET A 413 6.60 5.25 13.86
CA MET A 413 7.73 5.95 14.48
C MET A 413 7.95 7.30 13.81
N ARG A 414 8.57 8.22 14.53
CA ARG A 414 9.08 9.48 13.98
C ARG A 414 10.52 9.29 13.48
N ARG A 415 11.05 10.27 12.77
CA ARG A 415 12.41 10.19 12.20
C ARG A 415 13.53 10.15 13.24
N ASP A 416 13.25 10.59 14.46
CA ASP A 416 14.14 10.43 15.61
C ASP A 416 13.99 9.07 16.30
N TYR A 417 13.29 8.14 15.68
CA TYR A 417 12.92 6.80 16.15
C TYR A 417 12.07 6.78 17.43
N THR A 418 11.48 7.88 17.85
CA THR A 418 10.46 7.86 18.89
C THR A 418 9.16 7.32 18.35
N VAL A 419 8.41 6.58 19.19
CA VAL A 419 7.13 6.00 18.75
C VAL A 419 5.98 7.01 18.86
N LYS A 420 4.99 6.82 17.97
CA LYS A 420 3.72 7.54 17.96
C LYS A 420 2.62 6.76 18.69
N PRO A 421 1.48 7.37 18.99
CA PRO A 421 0.36 6.67 19.65
C PRO A 421 -0.07 5.39 18.92
N GLY A 422 -0.05 5.38 17.58
CA GLY A 422 -0.38 4.20 16.77
C GLY A 422 0.46 2.96 17.08
N TYR A 423 1.73 3.14 17.44
CA TYR A 423 2.57 2.05 17.89
C TYR A 423 2.06 1.44 19.21
N THR A 424 1.67 2.29 20.17
CA THR A 424 1.14 1.82 21.47
C THR A 424 -0.20 1.12 21.29
N ALA A 425 -1.07 1.65 20.40
CA ALA A 425 -2.34 1.00 20.04
C ALA A 425 -2.12 -0.38 19.41
N PHE A 426 -1.12 -0.52 18.51
CA PHE A 426 -0.74 -1.84 17.96
C PHE A 426 -0.23 -2.78 19.06
N SER A 427 0.63 -2.30 19.94
CA SER A 427 1.18 -3.11 21.03
C SER A 427 0.10 -3.66 21.96
N ASN A 428 -0.91 -2.84 22.30
CA ASN A 428 -2.04 -3.28 23.08
C ASN A 428 -2.96 -4.24 22.31
N LEU A 429 -3.21 -3.99 21.01
CA LEU A 429 -3.96 -4.91 20.15
C LEU A 429 -3.30 -6.29 20.10
N ALA A 430 -1.98 -6.34 19.92
CA ALA A 430 -1.20 -7.57 19.90
C ALA A 430 -1.23 -8.31 21.26
N ASP A 431 -1.20 -7.56 22.36
CA ASP A 431 -1.30 -8.13 23.71
C ASP A 431 -2.68 -8.72 23.98
N MET A 432 -3.74 -7.98 23.65
CA MET A 432 -5.12 -8.38 23.96
C MET A 432 -5.67 -9.44 23.02
N LEU A 433 -5.29 -9.43 21.75
CA LEU A 433 -5.91 -10.26 20.70
C LEU A 433 -4.93 -11.10 19.88
N GLY A 434 -3.62 -10.94 20.05
CA GLY A 434 -2.61 -11.59 19.21
C GLY A 434 -2.65 -13.12 19.22
N SER A 435 -3.07 -13.74 20.31
CA SER A 435 -3.24 -15.19 20.43
C SER A 435 -4.71 -15.62 20.50
N ALA A 436 -5.65 -14.67 20.44
CA ALA A 436 -7.07 -14.95 20.53
C ALA A 436 -7.67 -15.34 19.18
N VAL A 437 -8.72 -16.13 19.20
CA VAL A 437 -9.48 -16.55 18.04
C VAL A 437 -10.75 -15.71 17.94
N LEU A 438 -10.94 -15.05 16.80
CA LEU A 438 -12.17 -14.30 16.53
C LEU A 438 -13.37 -15.25 16.45
N GLU A 439 -14.38 -15.00 17.28
CA GLU A 439 -15.66 -15.76 17.26
C GLU A 439 -16.72 -15.07 16.41
N GLY A 440 -16.66 -13.74 16.27
CA GLY A 440 -17.56 -12.99 15.42
C GLY A 440 -17.97 -11.63 15.96
N LYS A 441 -18.98 -11.05 15.32
CA LYS A 441 -19.52 -9.74 15.68
C LYS A 441 -20.65 -9.88 16.70
N MET A 442 -20.65 -9.01 17.70
CA MET A 442 -21.70 -8.91 18.72
C MET A 442 -22.82 -7.97 18.27
N GLU A 443 -24.03 -8.18 18.77
CA GLU A 443 -25.09 -7.18 18.67
C GLU A 443 -24.82 -6.05 19.67
N ALA A 444 -24.68 -4.85 19.16
CA ALA A 444 -24.38 -3.65 19.96
C ALA A 444 -25.07 -2.39 19.40
N GLY A 445 -26.09 -2.57 18.56
CA GLY A 445 -26.76 -1.48 17.86
C GLY A 445 -25.96 -0.90 16.68
N LYS A 446 -26.45 0.18 16.11
CA LYS A 446 -25.83 0.81 14.93
C LYS A 446 -24.62 1.67 15.28
N GLU A 447 -24.59 2.25 16.46
CA GLU A 447 -23.61 3.22 16.91
C GLU A 447 -22.40 2.61 17.61
N ILE A 448 -22.39 1.29 17.87
CA ILE A 448 -21.29 0.58 18.50
C ILE A 448 -20.84 -0.57 17.61
N ARG A 449 -19.54 -0.80 17.57
CA ARG A 449 -18.90 -2.02 17.02
C ARG A 449 -18.36 -2.83 18.18
N ALA A 450 -18.70 -4.14 18.22
CA ALA A 450 -18.21 -5.04 19.23
C ALA A 450 -17.89 -6.40 18.59
N PHE A 451 -16.73 -6.96 18.91
CA PHE A 451 -16.21 -8.21 18.37
C PHE A 451 -15.77 -9.12 19.49
N LEU A 452 -16.21 -10.37 19.41
CA LEU A 452 -15.96 -11.41 20.41
C LEU A 452 -14.75 -12.26 20.00
N PHE A 453 -13.84 -12.44 20.94
CA PHE A 453 -12.65 -13.25 20.77
C PHE A 453 -12.55 -14.27 21.90
N ARG A 454 -12.06 -15.48 21.58
CA ARG A 454 -11.74 -16.52 22.56
C ARG A 454 -10.24 -16.54 22.80
N GLN A 455 -9.85 -16.42 24.06
CA GLN A 455 -8.47 -16.50 24.51
C GLN A 455 -8.01 -17.99 24.59
N PRO A 456 -6.69 -18.25 24.62
CA PRO A 456 -6.15 -19.61 24.76
C PRO A 456 -6.61 -20.34 26.03
N ASP A 457 -6.92 -19.62 27.11
CA ASP A 457 -7.44 -20.15 28.38
C ASP A 457 -8.95 -20.47 28.34
N GLY A 458 -9.61 -20.22 27.19
CA GLY A 458 -11.05 -20.44 26.99
C GLY A 458 -11.94 -19.29 27.44
N LEU A 459 -11.41 -18.27 28.11
CA LEU A 459 -12.14 -17.05 28.44
C LEU A 459 -12.34 -16.18 27.19
N GLN A 460 -13.22 -15.21 27.32
CA GLN A 460 -13.58 -14.32 26.21
C GLN A 460 -13.13 -12.89 26.45
N THR A 461 -12.73 -12.24 25.38
CA THR A 461 -12.43 -10.80 25.29
C THR A 461 -13.37 -10.16 24.28
N VAL A 462 -13.96 -9.04 24.63
CA VAL A 462 -14.71 -8.19 23.70
C VAL A 462 -13.90 -6.94 23.38
N ALA A 463 -13.60 -6.74 22.10
CA ALA A 463 -13.08 -5.49 21.57
C ALA A 463 -14.26 -4.63 21.13
N PHE A 464 -14.34 -3.37 21.57
CA PHE A 464 -15.49 -2.52 21.28
C PHE A 464 -15.12 -1.05 21.15
N TRP A 465 -15.93 -0.30 20.35
CA TRP A 465 -15.82 1.14 20.15
C TRP A 465 -17.13 1.73 19.63
N SER A 466 -17.33 3.01 19.82
CA SER A 466 -18.42 3.75 19.19
C SER A 466 -18.05 4.17 17.77
N VAL A 467 -19.01 4.08 16.86
CA VAL A 467 -18.85 4.53 15.46
C VAL A 467 -18.56 6.01 15.45
N SER A 468 -17.52 6.40 14.77
CA SER A 468 -17.03 7.77 14.62
C SER A 468 -16.92 8.17 13.15
N ASP A 469 -16.53 9.40 12.90
CA ASP A 469 -16.17 9.93 11.57
C ASP A 469 -15.08 9.11 10.88
N VAL A 470 -14.14 8.55 11.64
CA VAL A 470 -13.11 7.63 11.11
C VAL A 470 -13.75 6.36 10.54
N ASP A 471 -14.78 5.82 11.20
CA ASP A 471 -15.54 4.65 10.71
C ASP A 471 -16.34 4.97 9.45
N GLU A 472 -16.91 6.16 9.36
CA GLU A 472 -17.75 6.60 8.23
C GLU A 472 -16.93 7.06 7.00
N GLY A 473 -15.62 7.13 7.11
CA GLY A 473 -14.73 7.52 6.01
C GLY A 473 -14.82 9.00 5.66
N GLY A 474 -15.19 9.83 6.61
CA GLY A 474 -15.17 11.28 6.49
C GLY A 474 -13.77 11.84 6.27
N GLU A 475 -13.68 13.12 5.94
CA GLU A 475 -12.41 13.84 6.01
C GLU A 475 -11.88 13.67 7.44
N ARG A 476 -10.57 13.42 7.56
CA ARG A 476 -9.93 13.12 8.86
C ARG A 476 -9.91 14.36 9.74
N PRO A 477 -10.94 14.59 10.56
CA PRO A 477 -10.98 15.75 11.43
C PRO A 477 -9.95 15.59 12.55
N GLU A 478 -9.48 16.68 13.09
CA GLU A 478 -8.75 16.64 14.35
C GLU A 478 -9.68 16.17 15.48
N ILE A 479 -9.19 15.25 16.30
CA ILE A 479 -9.91 14.81 17.49
C ILE A 479 -9.91 15.97 18.49
N THR A 480 -11.08 16.61 18.68
CA THR A 480 -11.22 17.74 19.61
C THR A 480 -11.80 17.32 20.94
N ASP A 481 -12.98 16.70 20.91
CA ASP A 481 -13.70 16.16 22.06
C ASP A 481 -14.23 14.78 21.71
N ASP A 482 -14.73 14.04 22.71
CA ASP A 482 -15.34 12.75 22.46
C ASP A 482 -16.88 12.83 22.46
N PRO A 483 -17.54 13.25 21.36
CA PRO A 483 -18.99 13.31 21.27
C PRO A 483 -19.61 11.91 21.08
N PHE A 484 -18.78 10.86 20.98
CA PHE A 484 -19.17 9.51 20.61
C PHE A 484 -19.32 8.57 21.81
N SER A 485 -19.46 9.11 23.03
CA SER A 485 -19.71 8.29 24.24
C SER A 485 -21.07 7.58 24.15
N ARG A 486 -21.07 6.26 24.28
CA ARG A 486 -22.25 5.38 24.21
C ARG A 486 -22.18 4.31 25.29
N THR A 487 -23.30 3.71 25.63
CA THR A 487 -23.38 2.63 26.61
C THR A 487 -23.45 1.28 25.91
N LEU A 488 -22.45 0.40 26.15
CA LEU A 488 -22.49 -1.00 25.77
C LEU A 488 -22.90 -1.84 26.98
N THR A 489 -23.90 -2.70 26.82
CA THR A 489 -24.32 -3.67 27.85
C THR A 489 -24.03 -5.09 27.36
N LEU A 490 -23.28 -5.85 28.14
CA LEU A 490 -22.98 -7.26 27.91
C LEU A 490 -23.61 -8.14 29.01
N ALA A 491 -24.01 -9.35 28.66
CA ALA A 491 -24.36 -10.36 29.64
C ALA A 491 -23.07 -10.84 30.32
N ALA A 492 -23.04 -10.85 31.65
CA ALA A 492 -21.89 -11.32 32.40
C ALA A 492 -22.32 -11.77 33.79
N LYS A 493 -21.63 -12.77 34.38
CA LYS A 493 -21.83 -13.11 35.80
C LYS A 493 -21.46 -11.92 36.67
N ASP A 494 -22.14 -11.77 37.83
CA ASP A 494 -21.79 -10.72 38.76
C ASP A 494 -20.34 -10.86 39.23
N GLY A 495 -19.62 -9.75 39.24
CA GLY A 495 -18.19 -9.72 39.56
C GLY A 495 -17.45 -8.54 38.88
N VAL A 496 -16.16 -8.46 39.14
CA VAL A 496 -15.28 -7.42 38.61
C VAL A 496 -14.49 -7.95 37.41
N TYR A 497 -14.58 -7.25 36.29
CA TYR A 497 -13.88 -7.55 35.05
C TYR A 497 -12.77 -6.51 34.79
N SER A 498 -11.70 -6.96 34.21
CA SER A 498 -10.56 -6.11 33.83
C SER A 498 -10.59 -5.80 32.32
N GLY A 499 -10.34 -4.55 32.00
CA GLY A 499 -10.22 -4.10 30.63
C GLY A 499 -9.03 -3.16 30.45
N THR A 500 -8.75 -2.83 29.18
CA THR A 500 -7.76 -1.82 28.81
C THR A 500 -8.36 -0.85 27.79
N ASP A 501 -7.93 0.42 27.86
CA ASP A 501 -8.18 1.36 26.78
C ASP A 501 -7.31 1.02 25.55
N ILE A 502 -7.39 1.83 24.50
CA ILE A 502 -6.64 1.61 23.25
C ILE A 502 -5.13 1.50 23.45
N PHE A 503 -4.56 2.16 24.48
CA PHE A 503 -3.12 2.19 24.75
C PHE A 503 -2.68 1.23 25.85
N GLY A 504 -3.60 0.42 26.37
CA GLY A 504 -3.29 -0.56 27.40
C GLY A 504 -3.45 -0.03 28.82
N THR A 505 -3.94 1.20 29.03
CA THR A 505 -4.24 1.72 30.35
C THR A 505 -5.36 0.89 30.97
N PRO A 506 -5.13 0.26 32.15
CA PRO A 506 -6.11 -0.65 32.72
C PRO A 506 -7.31 0.08 33.30
N PHE A 507 -8.49 -0.52 33.16
CA PHE A 507 -9.69 -0.13 33.89
C PHE A 507 -10.42 -1.36 34.46
N ARG A 508 -11.33 -1.14 35.38
CA ARG A 508 -12.21 -2.17 35.95
C ARG A 508 -13.66 -1.80 35.76
N ALA A 509 -14.48 -2.83 35.50
CA ALA A 509 -15.93 -2.68 35.38
C ALA A 509 -16.62 -3.77 36.20
N GLU A 510 -17.69 -3.43 36.91
CA GLU A 510 -18.44 -4.35 37.76
C GLU A 510 -19.72 -4.80 37.05
N ALA A 511 -19.92 -6.10 36.95
CA ALA A 511 -21.19 -6.66 36.51
C ALA A 511 -22.13 -6.85 37.72
N LYS A 512 -23.38 -6.42 37.56
CA LYS A 512 -24.42 -6.55 38.54
C LYS A 512 -25.71 -7.04 37.88
N ASN A 513 -26.41 -7.97 38.57
CA ASN A 513 -27.67 -8.53 38.10
C ASN A 513 -27.53 -9.15 36.67
N GLY A 514 -26.44 -9.82 36.42
CA GLY A 514 -26.18 -10.46 35.15
C GLY A 514 -25.79 -9.51 33.99
N LYS A 515 -25.49 -8.24 34.27
CA LYS A 515 -25.19 -7.22 33.26
C LYS A 515 -23.89 -6.50 33.57
N LEU A 516 -23.03 -6.39 32.58
CA LEU A 516 -21.83 -5.57 32.57
C LEU A 516 -22.12 -4.34 31.70
N VAL A 517 -22.06 -3.17 32.31
CA VAL A 517 -22.31 -1.88 31.62
C VAL A 517 -20.98 -1.16 31.41
N LEU A 518 -20.67 -0.83 30.17
CA LEU A 518 -19.40 -0.23 29.74
C LEU A 518 -19.66 1.10 29.04
N ASN A 519 -18.79 2.08 29.28
CA ASN A 519 -18.74 3.26 28.46
C ASN A 519 -17.90 2.99 27.19
N SER A 520 -18.53 3.11 26.05
CA SER A 520 -17.89 2.97 24.74
C SER A 520 -17.60 4.35 24.19
N THR A 521 -16.37 4.59 23.78
CA THR A 521 -15.92 5.84 23.14
C THR A 521 -15.48 5.57 21.69
N ARG A 522 -15.09 6.60 20.96
CA ARG A 522 -14.53 6.43 19.61
C ARG A 522 -13.27 5.57 19.61
N MET A 523 -12.46 5.64 20.68
CA MET A 523 -11.25 4.84 20.82
C MET A 523 -11.58 3.39 21.20
N PRO A 524 -11.05 2.39 20.49
CA PRO A 524 -11.21 0.99 20.85
C PRO A 524 -10.77 0.69 22.28
N ALA A 525 -11.56 -0.15 22.96
CA ALA A 525 -11.26 -0.69 24.27
C ALA A 525 -11.50 -2.20 24.29
N TYR A 526 -10.93 -2.87 25.28
CA TYR A 526 -10.99 -4.32 25.41
C TYR A 526 -11.44 -4.68 26.83
N ILE A 527 -12.35 -5.63 26.94
CA ILE A 527 -12.79 -6.18 28.23
C ILE A 527 -12.63 -7.69 28.21
N SER A 528 -11.97 -8.24 29.21
CA SER A 528 -11.55 -9.65 29.28
C SER A 528 -12.10 -10.38 30.50
N GLY A 529 -11.94 -11.71 30.51
CA GLY A 529 -12.41 -12.57 31.59
C GLY A 529 -13.88 -12.95 31.46
N LEU A 530 -14.51 -12.65 30.33
CA LEU A 530 -15.90 -12.99 30.05
C LEU A 530 -16.03 -14.48 29.69
N ALA A 531 -17.24 -15.03 29.80
CA ALA A 531 -17.53 -16.40 29.39
C ALA A 531 -19.01 -16.56 29.00
N GLY A 532 -19.25 -17.49 28.07
CA GLY A 532 -20.61 -17.86 27.64
C GLY A 532 -21.29 -16.88 26.70
N LEU A 533 -20.60 -15.83 26.23
CA LEU A 533 -21.10 -14.93 25.21
C LEU A 533 -21.17 -15.66 23.85
N LYS A 534 -22.12 -15.24 23.03
CA LYS A 534 -22.26 -15.70 21.65
C LYS A 534 -22.29 -14.52 20.68
N PRO A 535 -21.59 -14.58 19.56
CA PRO A 535 -21.68 -13.54 18.55
C PRO A 535 -23.05 -13.57 17.88
N SER A 536 -23.60 -12.40 17.52
CA SER A 536 -24.83 -12.30 16.73
C SER A 536 -24.58 -12.70 15.26
N VAL A 537 -23.38 -12.43 14.77
CA VAL A 537 -22.90 -12.89 13.47
C VAL A 537 -21.60 -13.67 13.69
N PRO A 538 -21.67 -15.02 13.73
CA PRO A 538 -20.48 -15.85 13.89
C PRO A 538 -19.48 -15.65 12.76
N PHE A 539 -18.21 -15.59 13.11
CA PHE A 539 -17.12 -15.60 12.13
C PHE A 539 -16.85 -17.06 11.70
N VAL A 540 -16.99 -17.30 10.42
CA VAL A 540 -16.68 -18.60 9.83
C VAL A 540 -15.46 -18.45 8.96
N ARG A 541 -14.31 -18.88 9.44
CA ARG A 541 -13.10 -18.91 8.64
C ARG A 541 -13.25 -19.96 7.54
N GLY A 542 -13.19 -19.53 6.27
CA GLY A 542 -13.14 -20.47 5.15
C GLY A 542 -11.92 -21.39 5.24
N LYS A 543 -12.01 -22.56 4.61
CA LYS A 543 -10.87 -23.46 4.49
C LYS A 543 -9.73 -22.72 3.78
N ARG A 544 -8.53 -22.77 4.35
CA ARG A 544 -7.32 -22.21 3.79
C ARG A 544 -6.34 -23.31 3.42
N ASN A 545 -5.74 -23.19 2.25
CA ASN A 545 -4.79 -24.16 1.73
C ASN A 545 -3.58 -23.43 1.14
N PHE A 546 -2.43 -23.55 1.81
CA PHE A 546 -1.14 -23.09 1.31
C PHE A 546 -0.51 -24.05 0.29
N ALA A 547 -0.93 -25.32 0.25
CA ALA A 547 -0.42 -26.24 -0.75
C ALA A 547 -0.92 -25.84 -2.14
N PRO A 548 -0.05 -25.85 -3.15
CA PRO A 548 -0.49 -25.65 -4.51
C PRO A 548 -1.54 -26.71 -4.88
N ALA A 549 -2.61 -26.29 -5.56
CA ALA A 549 -3.57 -27.23 -6.11
C ALA A 549 -2.86 -28.18 -7.05
N GLU A 550 -3.28 -29.45 -7.06
CA GLU A 550 -2.91 -30.35 -8.14
C GLU A 550 -3.32 -29.70 -9.47
N THR A 551 -2.40 -29.66 -10.41
CA THR A 551 -2.65 -29.08 -11.72
C THR A 551 -2.39 -30.13 -12.78
N PRO A 552 -3.21 -30.20 -13.83
CA PRO A 552 -2.96 -31.07 -14.98
C PRO A 552 -1.76 -30.58 -15.83
N TYR A 553 -1.27 -29.40 -15.55
CA TYR A 553 -0.22 -28.76 -16.34
C TYR A 553 1.19 -29.17 -15.91
N ASP A 554 2.11 -29.24 -16.90
CA ASP A 554 3.55 -29.20 -16.62
C ASP A 554 3.93 -27.77 -16.21
N ARG A 555 4.12 -27.56 -14.90
CA ARG A 555 4.48 -26.25 -14.35
C ARG A 555 5.88 -25.80 -14.74
N THR A 556 6.74 -26.71 -15.15
CA THR A 556 8.16 -26.41 -15.41
C THR A 556 8.40 -25.78 -16.77
N ILE A 557 7.41 -25.81 -17.66
CA ILE A 557 7.45 -25.10 -18.94
C ILE A 557 6.76 -23.76 -18.81
N VAL A 558 7.46 -22.69 -19.15
CA VAL A 558 6.96 -21.31 -19.06
C VAL A 558 7.15 -20.60 -20.39
N TYR A 559 6.07 -20.05 -20.92
CA TYR A 559 6.09 -19.16 -22.08
C TYR A 559 6.35 -17.72 -21.67
N ARG A 560 7.17 -17.02 -22.45
CA ARG A 560 7.35 -15.57 -22.40
C ARG A 560 7.31 -15.01 -23.81
N VAL A 561 6.74 -13.82 -23.97
CA VAL A 561 6.74 -13.11 -25.25
C VAL A 561 7.44 -11.75 -25.08
N ALA A 562 8.40 -11.46 -25.96
CA ALA A 562 8.96 -10.13 -26.12
C ALA A 562 8.31 -9.47 -27.35
N LEU A 563 7.57 -8.40 -27.11
CA LEU A 563 6.85 -7.65 -28.14
C LEU A 563 7.78 -6.62 -28.78
N SER A 564 7.66 -6.45 -30.11
CA SER A 564 8.36 -5.37 -30.83
C SER A 564 7.61 -4.02 -30.68
N GLU A 565 8.17 -2.99 -31.29
CA GLU A 565 7.53 -1.66 -31.39
C GLU A 565 6.21 -1.65 -32.18
N ASP A 566 5.87 -2.76 -32.86
CA ASP A 566 4.61 -2.93 -33.56
C ASP A 566 3.42 -2.99 -32.59
N PHE A 567 3.70 -3.23 -31.31
CA PHE A 567 2.72 -3.35 -30.23
C PHE A 567 2.84 -2.16 -29.29
N ARG A 568 1.72 -1.52 -29.02
CA ARG A 568 1.62 -0.47 -28.00
C ARG A 568 0.87 -0.98 -26.80
N LEU A 569 1.53 -1.03 -25.65
CA LEU A 569 0.90 -1.46 -24.42
C LEU A 569 -0.27 -0.54 -24.01
N SER A 570 -1.40 -1.13 -23.61
CA SER A 570 -2.51 -0.40 -23.02
C SER A 570 -2.10 0.28 -21.71
N SER A 571 -2.78 1.36 -21.33
CA SER A 571 -2.51 2.02 -20.05
C SER A 571 -2.84 1.17 -18.82
N GLU A 572 -3.69 0.17 -18.97
CA GLU A 572 -4.00 -0.84 -17.95
C GLU A 572 -3.00 -2.00 -17.94
N LYS A 573 -2.09 -2.05 -18.92
CA LYS A 573 -1.06 -3.09 -19.09
C LYS A 573 -1.62 -4.52 -19.21
N ASP A 574 -2.86 -4.64 -19.64
CA ASP A 574 -3.62 -5.88 -19.79
C ASP A 574 -3.79 -6.33 -21.24
N ALA A 575 -3.53 -5.43 -22.19
CA ALA A 575 -3.71 -5.65 -23.62
C ALA A 575 -2.73 -4.79 -24.43
N VAL A 576 -2.62 -5.06 -25.72
CA VAL A 576 -1.81 -4.29 -26.67
C VAL A 576 -2.62 -3.79 -27.86
N ASP A 577 -2.30 -2.58 -28.30
CA ASP A 577 -2.79 -2.02 -29.55
C ASP A 577 -1.90 -2.46 -30.70
N VAL A 578 -2.47 -3.09 -31.71
CA VAL A 578 -1.78 -3.62 -32.90
C VAL A 578 -2.37 -2.97 -34.12
N THR A 579 -1.68 -1.96 -34.68
CA THR A 579 -2.18 -1.21 -35.83
C THR A 579 -1.76 -1.80 -37.18
N LYS A 580 -0.73 -2.66 -37.21
CA LYS A 580 -0.24 -3.35 -38.39
C LYS A 580 -1.04 -4.64 -38.64
N GLU A 581 -1.16 -5.03 -39.89
CA GLU A 581 -1.78 -6.32 -40.25
C GLU A 581 -0.92 -7.50 -39.79
N LYS A 582 0.40 -7.35 -39.91
CA LYS A 582 1.40 -8.29 -39.40
C LYS A 582 2.35 -7.60 -38.48
N ALA A 583 2.58 -8.20 -37.33
CA ALA A 583 3.41 -7.66 -36.28
C ALA A 583 4.46 -8.68 -35.83
N LYS A 584 5.66 -8.21 -35.46
CA LYS A 584 6.77 -9.07 -35.07
C LYS A 584 6.85 -9.23 -33.56
N LEU A 585 7.05 -10.44 -33.10
CA LEU A 585 7.32 -10.74 -31.69
C LEU A 585 8.33 -11.88 -31.57
N THR A 586 8.88 -12.06 -30.38
CA THR A 586 9.72 -13.21 -30.06
C THR A 586 9.04 -14.04 -28.99
N LEU A 587 8.75 -15.30 -29.31
CA LEU A 587 8.26 -16.28 -28.33
C LEU A 587 9.46 -17.03 -27.73
N GLU A 588 9.54 -17.04 -26.40
CA GLU A 588 10.50 -17.85 -25.65
C GLU A 588 9.75 -18.98 -24.94
N VAL A 589 10.27 -20.19 -25.05
CA VAL A 589 9.76 -21.37 -24.34
C VAL A 589 10.85 -21.84 -23.39
N TRP A 590 10.61 -21.74 -22.12
CA TRP A 590 11.56 -22.05 -21.06
C TRP A 590 11.26 -23.40 -20.42
N ASN A 591 12.28 -24.21 -20.20
CA ASN A 591 12.24 -25.41 -19.36
C ASN A 591 12.96 -25.10 -18.04
N LEU A 592 12.23 -24.97 -16.96
CA LEU A 592 12.74 -24.71 -15.60
C LEU A 592 12.82 -26.00 -14.77
N SER A 593 13.25 -27.12 -15.42
CA SER A 593 13.45 -28.41 -14.76
C SER A 593 14.78 -29.06 -15.17
N ALA A 594 15.21 -30.04 -14.38
CA ALA A 594 16.42 -30.83 -14.64
C ALA A 594 16.24 -31.87 -15.74
N GLU A 595 15.06 -32.05 -16.31
CA GLU A 595 14.75 -33.03 -17.32
C GLU A 595 14.63 -32.40 -18.71
N PRO A 596 15.08 -33.03 -19.78
CA PRO A 596 14.82 -32.58 -21.14
C PRO A 596 13.30 -32.69 -21.43
N LYS A 597 12.76 -31.76 -22.21
CA LYS A 597 11.37 -31.71 -22.59
C LYS A 597 11.22 -31.67 -24.11
N THR A 598 10.31 -32.45 -24.65
CA THR A 598 9.96 -32.38 -26.07
C THR A 598 8.44 -32.28 -26.22
N GLY A 599 8.00 -31.40 -27.11
CA GLY A 599 6.57 -31.13 -27.23
C GLY A 599 6.20 -30.24 -28.41
N THR A 600 4.98 -29.74 -28.37
CA THR A 600 4.39 -28.87 -29.40
C THR A 600 3.92 -27.58 -28.79
N VAL A 601 3.92 -26.50 -29.59
CA VAL A 601 3.46 -25.18 -29.21
C VAL A 601 2.45 -24.72 -30.25
N HIS A 602 1.28 -24.29 -29.81
CA HIS A 602 0.15 -23.90 -30.66
C HIS A 602 -0.35 -22.51 -30.29
N PRO A 603 0.01 -21.46 -31.04
CA PRO A 603 -0.65 -20.16 -30.94
C PRO A 603 -2.06 -20.21 -31.58
N GLU A 604 -3.04 -19.68 -30.86
CA GLU A 604 -4.44 -19.56 -31.29
C GLU A 604 -4.84 -18.09 -31.34
N GLY A 605 -5.87 -17.74 -32.14
CA GLY A 605 -6.38 -16.38 -32.29
C GLY A 605 -5.50 -15.44 -33.11
N VAL A 606 -4.43 -15.94 -33.67
CA VAL A 606 -3.50 -15.27 -34.59
C VAL A 606 -3.05 -16.25 -35.68
N GLU A 607 -2.79 -15.74 -36.88
CA GLU A 607 -2.05 -16.50 -37.90
C GLU A 607 -0.55 -16.31 -37.62
N VAL A 608 0.21 -17.38 -37.65
CA VAL A 608 1.63 -17.37 -37.24
C VAL A 608 2.50 -18.06 -38.32
N SER A 609 3.66 -17.46 -38.58
CA SER A 609 4.70 -18.08 -39.35
C SER A 609 6.02 -18.18 -38.53
N GLY A 610 6.81 -19.24 -38.81
CA GLY A 610 8.12 -19.38 -38.18
C GLY A 610 8.19 -20.31 -36.94
N LEU A 611 7.08 -20.98 -36.58
CA LEU A 611 7.08 -21.92 -35.46
C LEU A 611 7.27 -23.37 -35.96
N PRO A 612 8.23 -24.16 -35.40
CA PRO A 612 8.42 -25.56 -35.77
C PRO A 612 7.30 -26.46 -35.20
N GLN A 613 7.03 -27.61 -35.85
CA GLN A 613 6.03 -28.57 -35.36
C GLN A 613 6.41 -29.19 -34.01
N THR A 614 7.70 -29.33 -33.72
CA THR A 614 8.20 -29.91 -32.47
C THR A 614 9.28 -29.03 -31.87
N VAL A 615 9.21 -28.83 -30.58
CA VAL A 615 10.17 -28.05 -29.78
C VAL A 615 10.86 -28.99 -28.78
N THR A 616 12.19 -29.02 -28.80
CA THR A 616 13.00 -29.77 -27.81
C THR A 616 13.80 -28.80 -26.95
N LEU A 617 13.70 -28.96 -25.64
CA LEU A 617 14.32 -28.11 -24.64
C LEU A 617 15.30 -28.92 -23.79
N LYS A 618 16.53 -28.44 -23.66
CA LYS A 618 17.50 -28.98 -22.70
C LYS A 618 17.06 -28.69 -21.26
N PRO A 619 17.55 -29.43 -20.26
CA PRO A 619 17.41 -29.07 -18.87
C PRO A 619 17.81 -27.62 -18.61
N PHE A 620 16.97 -26.84 -17.87
CA PHE A 620 17.18 -25.43 -17.59
C PHE A 620 17.48 -24.57 -18.83
N GLY A 621 17.01 -25.00 -20.02
CA GLY A 621 17.25 -24.34 -21.30
C GLY A 621 15.99 -23.62 -21.81
N LYS A 622 16.20 -22.85 -22.88
CA LYS A 622 15.11 -22.24 -23.62
C LYS A 622 15.25 -22.43 -25.14
N ALA A 623 14.12 -22.37 -25.84
CA ALA A 623 14.05 -22.14 -27.28
C ALA A 623 13.46 -20.75 -27.55
N VAL A 624 13.95 -20.12 -28.62
CA VAL A 624 13.59 -18.75 -29.00
C VAL A 624 13.12 -18.72 -30.43
N PHE A 625 11.92 -18.21 -30.68
CA PHE A 625 11.29 -18.17 -32.00
C PHE A 625 10.92 -16.74 -32.36
N PRO A 626 11.65 -16.09 -33.29
CA PRO A 626 11.17 -14.87 -33.94
C PRO A 626 9.95 -15.22 -34.78
N LEU A 627 8.81 -14.59 -34.49
CA LEU A 627 7.54 -14.87 -35.16
C LEU A 627 6.98 -13.59 -35.80
N GLU A 628 6.28 -13.77 -36.91
CA GLU A 628 5.39 -12.79 -37.49
C GLU A 628 3.96 -13.27 -37.27
N VAL A 629 3.14 -12.42 -36.62
CA VAL A 629 1.76 -12.75 -36.24
C VAL A 629 0.78 -11.80 -36.91
N ALA A 630 -0.32 -12.33 -37.43
CA ALA A 630 -1.46 -11.56 -37.94
C ALA A 630 -2.68 -11.81 -37.02
N PRO A 631 -3.07 -10.84 -36.18
CA PRO A 631 -4.21 -11.03 -35.27
C PRO A 631 -5.54 -11.24 -36.03
N VAL A 632 -6.32 -12.24 -35.60
CA VAL A 632 -7.67 -12.49 -36.11
C VAL A 632 -8.66 -11.66 -35.30
N PHE A 633 -8.94 -10.44 -35.78
CA PHE A 633 -9.81 -9.51 -35.07
C PHE A 633 -11.28 -9.90 -35.18
N ARG A 634 -11.99 -9.82 -34.05
CA ARG A 634 -13.47 -9.91 -33.99
C ARG A 634 -14.08 -8.62 -34.53
N LYS A 635 -15.42 -8.61 -34.65
CA LYS A 635 -16.20 -7.44 -35.11
C LYS A 635 -16.00 -6.17 -34.28
N ASP A 636 -15.62 -6.32 -33.02
CA ASP A 636 -15.32 -5.22 -32.09
C ASP A 636 -13.83 -4.78 -32.11
N PHE A 637 -13.09 -5.26 -33.12
CA PHE A 637 -11.65 -4.98 -33.31
C PHE A 637 -10.76 -5.47 -32.17
N THR A 638 -11.21 -6.49 -31.41
CA THR A 638 -10.41 -7.19 -30.42
C THR A 638 -9.94 -8.54 -30.92
N ALA A 639 -8.79 -9.00 -30.44
CA ALA A 639 -8.27 -10.34 -30.64
C ALA A 639 -7.64 -10.84 -29.36
N THR A 640 -7.39 -12.13 -29.25
CA THR A 640 -6.67 -12.73 -28.12
C THR A 640 -5.71 -13.77 -28.65
N MET A 641 -4.43 -13.54 -28.50
CA MET A 641 -3.43 -14.57 -28.77
C MET A 641 -3.31 -15.47 -27.54
N THR A 642 -3.53 -16.76 -27.72
CA THR A 642 -3.29 -17.77 -26.69
C THR A 642 -2.20 -18.72 -27.17
N VAL A 643 -1.09 -18.81 -26.45
CA VAL A 643 -0.06 -19.80 -26.70
C VAL A 643 -0.28 -20.97 -25.75
N ALA A 644 -0.69 -22.09 -26.31
CA ALA A 644 -0.88 -23.36 -25.62
C ALA A 644 0.15 -24.38 -26.10
N GLY A 645 0.24 -25.54 -25.48
CA GLY A 645 1.11 -26.61 -25.93
C GLY A 645 1.12 -27.80 -24.98
N THR A 646 1.84 -28.85 -25.42
CA THR A 646 1.99 -30.07 -24.66
C THR A 646 3.46 -30.50 -24.69
N PHE A 647 4.04 -30.78 -23.54
CA PHE A 647 5.42 -31.29 -23.43
C PHE A 647 5.42 -32.58 -22.63
N ASN A 648 6.13 -33.60 -23.12
CA ASN A 648 6.18 -34.95 -22.53
C ASN A 648 4.77 -35.46 -22.16
N GLY A 649 3.78 -35.21 -23.02
CA GLY A 649 2.39 -35.65 -22.84
C GLY A 649 1.54 -34.85 -21.85
N LYS A 650 2.10 -33.77 -21.23
CA LYS A 650 1.37 -32.90 -20.31
C LYS A 650 1.12 -31.52 -20.95
N ALA A 651 -0.09 -31.00 -20.80
CA ALA A 651 -0.42 -29.65 -21.20
C ALA A 651 0.42 -28.61 -20.42
N VAL A 652 0.63 -27.45 -20.99
CA VAL A 652 1.37 -26.34 -20.39
C VAL A 652 0.39 -25.21 -20.02
N SER A 653 0.65 -24.53 -18.93
CA SER A 653 -0.08 -23.32 -18.55
C SER A 653 0.01 -22.25 -19.65
N PRO A 654 -1.10 -21.71 -20.16
CA PRO A 654 -1.10 -20.84 -21.32
C PRO A 654 -0.40 -19.50 -21.07
N LEU A 655 0.05 -18.88 -22.16
CA LEU A 655 0.32 -17.45 -22.25
C LEU A 655 -0.80 -16.79 -23.04
N VAL A 656 -1.36 -15.70 -22.50
CA VAL A 656 -2.51 -15.00 -23.11
C VAL A 656 -2.16 -13.52 -23.25
N VAL A 657 -2.28 -12.99 -24.46
CA VAL A 657 -2.13 -11.56 -24.77
C VAL A 657 -3.40 -11.07 -25.46
N ASP A 658 -4.16 -10.24 -24.78
CA ASP A 658 -5.30 -9.56 -25.36
C ASP A 658 -4.82 -8.42 -26.27
N MET A 659 -5.43 -8.28 -27.44
CA MET A 659 -5.07 -7.32 -28.50
C MET A 659 -6.28 -6.52 -28.94
N PHE A 660 -6.04 -5.32 -29.43
CA PHE A 660 -7.06 -4.50 -30.10
C PHE A 660 -6.42 -3.70 -31.23
N ASN A 661 -7.24 -3.23 -32.17
CA ASN A 661 -6.78 -2.34 -33.25
C ASN A 661 -7.54 -1.02 -33.17
N SER A 662 -6.89 -0.01 -32.55
CA SER A 662 -7.48 1.31 -32.35
C SER A 662 -7.69 2.06 -33.66
N ALA A 663 -6.80 1.88 -34.64
CA ALA A 663 -6.86 2.53 -35.94
C ALA A 663 -8.05 2.01 -36.79
N LYS A 664 -8.21 0.68 -36.90
CA LYS A 664 -9.38 0.09 -37.58
C LYS A 664 -10.69 0.46 -36.88
N ARG A 665 -10.72 0.38 -35.56
CA ARG A 665 -11.89 0.79 -34.78
C ARG A 665 -12.27 2.24 -35.09
N GLN A 666 -11.28 3.15 -35.13
CA GLN A 666 -11.56 4.55 -35.46
C GLN A 666 -12.04 4.72 -36.91
N ALA A 667 -11.38 4.06 -37.87
CA ALA A 667 -11.71 4.17 -39.29
C ALA A 667 -13.11 3.59 -39.64
N GLU A 668 -13.47 2.49 -39.02
CA GLU A 668 -14.71 1.77 -39.29
C GLU A 668 -15.89 2.19 -38.39
N SER A 669 -15.65 3.02 -37.38
CA SER A 669 -16.70 3.55 -36.51
C SER A 669 -17.38 4.77 -37.13
N ARG A 670 -18.67 4.95 -36.81
CA ARG A 670 -19.33 6.23 -37.01
C ARG A 670 -18.88 7.21 -35.97
N VAL A 671 -18.30 8.33 -36.37
CA VAL A 671 -17.82 9.39 -35.48
C VAL A 671 -18.91 10.42 -35.26
N VAL A 672 -19.20 10.75 -34.02
CA VAL A 672 -20.13 11.83 -33.66
C VAL A 672 -19.39 12.83 -32.75
N ILE A 673 -19.43 14.09 -33.15
CA ILE A 673 -18.95 15.22 -32.35
C ILE A 673 -20.17 15.90 -31.76
N TYR A 674 -20.21 15.98 -30.44
CA TYR A 674 -21.25 16.69 -29.71
C TYR A 674 -20.76 18.09 -29.38
N PRO A 675 -21.38 19.15 -29.95
CA PRO A 675 -20.95 20.54 -29.71
C PRO A 675 -20.93 20.91 -28.25
N GLU A 676 -21.83 20.34 -27.45
CA GLU A 676 -21.95 20.59 -26.01
C GLU A 676 -20.71 20.11 -25.24
N MET A 677 -20.00 19.08 -25.75
CA MET A 677 -18.77 18.58 -25.14
C MET A 677 -17.54 19.45 -25.50
N GLN A 678 -17.67 20.34 -26.46
CA GLN A 678 -16.60 21.25 -26.89
C GLN A 678 -16.64 22.60 -26.16
N ASP A 679 -17.68 22.88 -25.35
CA ASP A 679 -17.86 24.15 -24.68
C ASP A 679 -17.54 24.04 -23.19
N ALA A 680 -16.65 24.90 -22.71
CA ALA A 680 -16.24 25.00 -21.31
C ALA A 680 -17.42 25.23 -20.36
N GLY A 681 -18.47 25.92 -20.79
CA GLY A 681 -19.66 26.22 -19.99
C GLY A 681 -20.42 24.97 -19.53
N ASN A 682 -20.29 23.86 -20.24
CA ASN A 682 -20.97 22.58 -19.95
C ASN A 682 -20.18 21.67 -19.02
N TRP A 683 -18.92 22.06 -18.68
CA TRP A 683 -18.07 21.31 -17.77
C TRP A 683 -18.12 21.89 -16.36
N LYS A 684 -18.48 21.07 -15.38
CA LYS A 684 -18.54 21.44 -13.98
C LYS A 684 -17.19 21.25 -13.30
N ARG A 685 -16.83 22.19 -12.42
CA ARG A 685 -15.61 22.10 -11.60
C ARG A 685 -15.67 20.87 -10.68
N ASN A 686 -14.60 20.09 -10.67
CA ASN A 686 -14.41 18.98 -9.76
C ASN A 686 -12.90 18.75 -9.59
N SER A 687 -12.34 19.25 -8.52
CA SER A 687 -10.91 19.17 -8.21
C SER A 687 -10.66 19.39 -6.73
N SER A 688 -9.48 18.94 -6.25
CA SER A 688 -8.99 19.26 -4.90
C SER A 688 -8.39 20.67 -4.78
N GLY A 689 -8.28 21.39 -5.90
CA GLY A 689 -7.74 22.74 -5.97
C GLY A 689 -8.77 23.76 -6.48
N ARG A 690 -8.35 25.02 -6.53
CA ARG A 690 -9.13 26.08 -7.14
C ARG A 690 -9.01 25.99 -8.67
N MET A 691 -10.07 25.53 -9.31
CA MET A 691 -10.13 25.30 -10.77
C MET A 691 -10.85 26.44 -11.50
N THR A 692 -10.30 26.81 -12.66
CA THR A 692 -10.96 27.66 -13.67
C THR A 692 -11.14 26.84 -14.95
N ILE A 693 -12.29 26.93 -15.58
CA ILE A 693 -12.61 26.27 -16.86
C ILE A 693 -13.02 27.37 -17.84
N THR A 694 -12.32 27.45 -18.98
CA THR A 694 -12.55 28.48 -20.00
C THR A 694 -12.39 27.90 -21.40
N ASN A 695 -13.06 28.49 -22.38
CA ASN A 695 -12.73 28.26 -23.78
C ASN A 695 -11.43 29.01 -24.13
N ASP A 696 -10.49 28.33 -24.77
CA ASP A 696 -9.23 28.88 -25.28
C ASP A 696 -9.32 28.95 -26.81
N PRO A 697 -9.60 30.15 -27.39
CA PRO A 697 -9.74 30.31 -28.83
C PRO A 697 -8.43 30.08 -29.60
N ALA A 698 -7.28 30.40 -28.99
CA ALA A 698 -5.98 30.22 -29.63
C ALA A 698 -5.65 28.74 -29.86
N GLU A 699 -6.02 27.89 -28.92
CA GLU A 699 -5.82 26.44 -28.97
C GLU A 699 -7.03 25.68 -29.53
N GLN A 700 -8.15 26.38 -29.79
CA GLN A 700 -9.45 25.77 -30.15
C GLN A 700 -9.83 24.64 -29.18
N ALA A 701 -9.72 24.88 -27.89
CA ALA A 701 -9.80 23.87 -26.85
C ALA A 701 -10.50 24.39 -25.58
N ILE A 702 -10.93 23.47 -24.72
CA ILE A 702 -11.31 23.79 -23.35
C ILE A 702 -10.03 23.79 -22.51
N ARG A 703 -9.81 24.87 -21.76
CA ARG A 703 -8.68 25.05 -20.85
C ARG A 703 -9.12 24.85 -19.42
N PHE A 704 -8.42 23.97 -18.73
CA PHE A 704 -8.59 23.69 -17.31
C PHE A 704 -7.33 24.14 -16.57
N GLU A 705 -7.42 25.21 -15.80
CA GLU A 705 -6.34 25.71 -14.96
C GLU A 705 -6.67 25.44 -13.50
N THR A 706 -5.74 24.82 -12.76
CA THR A 706 -5.96 24.51 -11.34
C THR A 706 -4.74 24.88 -10.52
N LYS A 707 -5.00 25.61 -9.41
CA LYS A 707 -4.02 25.94 -8.38
C LYS A 707 -4.37 25.19 -7.11
N PHE A 708 -3.38 24.49 -6.55
CA PHE A 708 -3.54 23.71 -5.33
C PHE A 708 -2.96 24.47 -4.14
N SER A 709 -3.58 24.29 -2.99
CA SER A 709 -2.92 24.62 -1.73
C SER A 709 -1.71 23.69 -1.54
N ALA A 710 -0.72 24.14 -0.75
CA ALA A 710 0.49 23.37 -0.48
C ALA A 710 0.26 21.99 0.20
N ARG A 711 -0.99 21.57 0.40
CA ARG A 711 -1.42 20.46 1.26
C ARG A 711 -2.46 19.58 0.59
N GLY A 712 -2.36 18.26 0.79
CA GLY A 712 -3.34 17.27 0.35
C GLY A 712 -3.05 16.63 -1.01
N ASP A 713 -3.95 15.73 -1.38
CA ASP A 713 -3.91 15.08 -2.69
C ASP A 713 -4.30 16.06 -3.79
N ARG A 714 -3.60 15.99 -4.91
CA ARG A 714 -3.84 16.86 -6.06
C ARG A 714 -4.51 16.07 -7.16
N TRP A 715 -5.75 16.41 -7.44
CA TRP A 715 -6.52 15.78 -8.50
C TRP A 715 -7.47 16.79 -9.17
N ILE A 716 -7.73 16.57 -10.45
CA ILE A 716 -8.57 17.41 -11.31
C ILE A 716 -9.39 16.48 -12.19
N TYR A 717 -10.70 16.47 -12.01
CA TYR A 717 -11.62 15.64 -12.81
C TYR A 717 -12.89 16.43 -13.17
N PRO A 718 -12.79 17.49 -14.00
CA PRO A 718 -13.96 18.23 -14.44
C PRO A 718 -15.00 17.27 -14.99
N THR A 719 -16.26 17.55 -14.71
CA THR A 719 -17.37 16.67 -14.97
C THR A 719 -18.25 17.26 -16.08
N TYR A 720 -18.42 16.52 -17.14
CA TYR A 720 -19.48 16.73 -18.11
C TYR A 720 -20.68 15.86 -17.71
N GLU A 721 -21.83 16.47 -17.44
CA GLU A 721 -23.10 15.76 -17.21
C GLU A 721 -23.77 15.57 -18.56
N LEU A 722 -24.14 14.34 -18.88
CA LEU A 722 -24.71 14.01 -20.18
C LEU A 722 -26.06 14.72 -20.31
N GLN A 723 -26.16 15.63 -21.28
CA GLN A 723 -27.39 16.34 -21.61
C GLN A 723 -28.20 15.60 -22.68
N LEU A 724 -27.63 14.53 -23.22
CA LEU A 724 -28.22 13.70 -24.25
C LEU A 724 -29.09 12.59 -23.65
N PRO A 725 -30.15 12.10 -24.33
CA PRO A 725 -30.83 10.89 -23.91
C PRO A 725 -29.84 9.75 -23.72
N GLN A 726 -29.94 8.98 -22.62
CA GLN A 726 -29.04 7.84 -22.36
C GLN A 726 -28.94 6.88 -23.54
N GLU A 727 -30.04 6.67 -24.25
CA GLU A 727 -30.14 5.85 -25.47
C GLU A 727 -29.21 6.34 -26.60
N SER A 728 -28.79 7.61 -26.59
CA SER A 728 -27.88 8.16 -27.61
C SER A 728 -26.47 7.56 -27.56
N LEU A 729 -26.06 6.99 -26.45
CA LEU A 729 -24.78 6.27 -26.31
C LEU A 729 -24.91 4.76 -26.60
N LYS A 730 -26.10 4.28 -26.99
CA LYS A 730 -26.28 2.91 -27.45
C LYS A 730 -25.34 2.60 -28.62
N ASN A 731 -24.62 1.48 -28.53
CA ASN A 731 -23.56 1.09 -29.46
C ASN A 731 -22.32 2.00 -29.49
N ALA A 732 -22.16 2.95 -28.54
CA ALA A 732 -20.92 3.66 -28.39
C ALA A 732 -19.79 2.70 -27.97
N ASN A 733 -18.65 2.78 -28.67
CA ASN A 733 -17.51 1.88 -28.42
C ASN A 733 -16.30 2.59 -27.82
N SER A 734 -16.16 3.90 -28.04
CA SER A 734 -15.02 4.67 -27.54
C SER A 734 -15.36 6.16 -27.37
N ILE A 735 -14.65 6.80 -26.43
CA ILE A 735 -14.53 8.26 -26.34
C ILE A 735 -13.13 8.60 -26.85
N VAL A 736 -13.02 9.59 -27.74
CA VAL A 736 -11.76 10.07 -28.30
C VAL A 736 -11.65 11.56 -28.09
N PHE A 737 -10.49 12.03 -27.71
CA PHE A 737 -10.18 13.46 -27.54
C PHE A 737 -8.68 13.73 -27.69
N ASP A 738 -8.34 14.96 -28.00
CA ASP A 738 -6.96 15.40 -27.97
C ASP A 738 -6.67 16.13 -26.66
N VAL A 739 -5.48 15.94 -26.12
CA VAL A 739 -5.07 16.50 -24.81
C VAL A 739 -3.62 16.95 -24.84
N LYS A 740 -3.31 18.05 -24.16
CA LYS A 740 -1.96 18.48 -23.77
C LYS A 740 -1.97 19.04 -22.35
N ALA A 741 -0.83 19.10 -21.69
CA ALA A 741 -0.71 19.61 -20.32
C ALA A 741 0.63 20.32 -20.10
N GLU A 742 0.60 21.34 -19.23
CA GLU A 742 1.77 22.13 -18.83
C GLU A 742 1.75 22.42 -17.31
N PRO A 743 2.79 22.01 -16.58
CA PRO A 743 3.95 21.20 -16.99
C PRO A 743 3.59 19.71 -17.12
N SER A 744 3.88 19.09 -18.27
CA SER A 744 3.50 17.70 -18.57
C SER A 744 4.31 16.68 -17.78
N ASP A 745 5.57 16.96 -17.47
CA ASP A 745 6.46 16.11 -16.65
C ASP A 745 5.97 15.94 -15.21
N LYS A 746 5.09 16.83 -14.75
CA LYS A 746 4.48 16.79 -13.42
C LYS A 746 3.17 16.02 -13.37
N VAL A 747 2.68 15.46 -14.46
CA VAL A 747 1.50 14.60 -14.45
C VAL A 747 1.86 13.20 -13.98
N LEU A 748 1.26 12.75 -12.87
CA LEU A 748 1.47 11.40 -12.35
C LEU A 748 0.71 10.37 -13.18
N PHE A 749 -0.58 10.62 -13.43
CA PHE A 749 -1.43 9.81 -14.30
C PHE A 749 -2.65 10.60 -14.77
N MET A 750 -3.29 10.10 -15.81
CA MET A 750 -4.53 10.63 -16.38
C MET A 750 -5.60 9.56 -16.42
N LEU A 751 -6.85 9.94 -16.15
CA LEU A 751 -8.01 9.06 -16.17
C LEU A 751 -9.15 9.70 -16.96
N THR A 752 -9.90 8.86 -17.67
CA THR A 752 -11.28 9.12 -18.00
C THR A 752 -12.16 8.30 -17.07
N MET A 753 -13.18 8.91 -16.50
CA MET A 753 -14.14 8.22 -15.65
C MET A 753 -15.52 8.29 -16.29
N THR A 754 -16.18 7.15 -16.43
CA THR A 754 -17.59 7.09 -16.81
C THR A 754 -18.41 6.78 -15.57
N VAL A 755 -19.41 7.59 -15.32
CA VAL A 755 -20.36 7.38 -14.23
C VAL A 755 -21.65 6.84 -14.83
N THR A 756 -21.99 5.61 -14.50
CA THR A 756 -23.24 4.95 -14.91
C THR A 756 -24.23 4.97 -13.75
N GLN A 757 -25.52 4.97 -14.07
CA GLN A 757 -26.61 4.85 -13.09
C GLN A 757 -27.43 3.61 -13.40
N ASP A 758 -27.67 2.76 -12.41
CA ASP A 758 -28.54 1.58 -12.57
C ASP A 758 -30.02 1.94 -12.43
N GLU A 759 -30.89 0.95 -12.62
CA GLU A 759 -32.36 1.13 -12.56
C GLU A 759 -32.85 1.50 -11.17
N GLN A 760 -32.05 1.24 -10.12
CA GLN A 760 -32.35 1.61 -8.75
C GLN A 760 -31.81 3.00 -8.39
N GLY A 761 -31.23 3.72 -9.35
CA GLY A 761 -30.66 5.06 -9.15
C GLY A 761 -29.25 5.06 -8.55
N LYS A 762 -28.61 3.89 -8.35
CA LYS A 762 -27.29 3.78 -7.79
C LYS A 762 -26.23 4.10 -8.82
N PHE A 763 -25.25 4.93 -8.42
CA PHE A 763 -24.13 5.30 -9.27
C PHE A 763 -22.97 4.32 -9.16
N ARG A 764 -22.37 4.01 -10.30
CA ARG A 764 -21.08 3.30 -10.41
C ARG A 764 -20.12 4.15 -11.23
N THR A 765 -18.88 4.24 -10.80
CA THR A 765 -17.80 4.94 -11.54
C THR A 765 -16.78 3.92 -12.03
N ASP A 766 -16.55 3.88 -13.33
CA ASP A 766 -15.52 3.10 -13.96
C ASP A 766 -14.32 4.03 -14.26
N HIS A 767 -13.12 3.66 -13.80
CA HIS A 767 -11.89 4.41 -13.97
C HIS A 767 -11.08 3.82 -15.12
N LEU A 768 -10.96 4.56 -16.20
CA LEU A 768 -10.27 4.16 -17.41
C LEU A 768 -8.97 4.93 -17.53
N ARG A 769 -7.85 4.25 -17.35
CA ARG A 769 -6.53 4.87 -17.35
C ARG A 769 -6.13 5.28 -18.77
N MET A 770 -5.49 6.47 -18.87
CA MET A 770 -5.06 7.06 -20.12
C MET A 770 -3.55 7.19 -20.17
N PRO A 771 -2.94 7.22 -21.38
CA PRO A 771 -1.58 7.67 -21.53
C PRO A 771 -1.41 9.08 -20.93
N LYS A 772 -0.25 9.34 -20.33
CA LYS A 772 0.05 10.68 -19.81
C LYS A 772 0.04 11.70 -20.96
N PRO A 773 -0.51 12.90 -20.76
CA PRO A 773 -0.40 13.98 -21.72
C PRO A 773 1.06 14.46 -21.84
N SER A 774 1.39 15.04 -22.97
CA SER A 774 2.66 15.76 -23.20
C SER A 774 2.42 17.27 -23.30
N GLY A 775 3.49 18.06 -23.50
CA GLY A 775 3.38 19.46 -23.84
C GLY A 775 2.78 19.69 -25.23
N ASP A 776 2.86 18.68 -26.11
CA ASP A 776 2.24 18.68 -27.44
C ASP A 776 0.90 17.95 -27.43
N TRP A 777 0.06 18.25 -28.42
CA TRP A 777 -1.23 17.59 -28.57
C TRP A 777 -1.10 16.10 -28.85
N LYS A 778 -1.83 15.29 -28.10
CA LYS A 778 -1.87 13.84 -28.19
C LYS A 778 -3.32 13.37 -28.23
N THR A 779 -3.65 12.56 -29.22
CA THR A 779 -4.97 11.91 -29.29
C THR A 779 -5.04 10.73 -28.31
N CYS A 780 -6.06 10.74 -27.49
CA CYS A 780 -6.40 9.67 -26.56
C CYS A 780 -7.72 9.00 -26.97
N GLN A 781 -7.74 7.67 -26.94
CA GLN A 781 -8.94 6.87 -27.19
C GLN A 781 -9.21 5.99 -25.96
N VAL A 782 -10.43 6.06 -25.47
CA VAL A 782 -10.92 5.26 -24.33
C VAL A 782 -11.93 4.27 -24.84
N SER A 783 -11.67 2.98 -24.64
CA SER A 783 -12.66 1.94 -24.97
C SER A 783 -13.76 1.90 -23.92
N LEU A 784 -14.99 1.83 -24.37
CA LEU A 784 -16.20 1.66 -23.55
C LEU A 784 -16.62 0.19 -23.43
N SER A 785 -15.84 -0.75 -23.96
CA SER A 785 -16.18 -2.19 -23.97
C SER A 785 -16.41 -2.82 -22.57
N LYS A 786 -15.87 -2.19 -21.53
CA LYS A 786 -16.00 -2.63 -20.12
C LYS A 786 -17.04 -1.82 -19.33
N THR A 787 -17.73 -0.88 -19.98
CA THR A 787 -18.79 -0.07 -19.37
C THR A 787 -20.13 -0.45 -20.00
N ASN A 788 -21.22 0.01 -19.41
CA ASN A 788 -22.51 0.01 -20.08
C ASN A 788 -22.78 1.41 -20.64
N PRO A 789 -22.50 1.67 -21.94
CA PRO A 789 -22.57 3.02 -22.50
C PRO A 789 -23.97 3.64 -22.39
N GLU A 790 -25.02 2.83 -22.47
CA GLU A 790 -26.42 3.29 -22.40
C GLU A 790 -26.78 3.87 -21.02
N ARG A 791 -26.00 3.53 -19.99
CA ARG A 791 -26.23 3.96 -18.60
C ARG A 791 -25.29 5.06 -18.15
N ILE A 792 -24.43 5.59 -19.04
CA ILE A 792 -23.52 6.68 -18.70
C ILE A 792 -24.33 7.96 -18.52
N VAL A 793 -24.19 8.58 -17.37
CA VAL A 793 -24.81 9.88 -17.02
C VAL A 793 -23.79 11.00 -16.87
N LYS A 794 -22.51 10.66 -16.61
CA LYS A 794 -21.43 11.65 -16.48
C LYS A 794 -20.14 11.11 -17.08
N ILE A 795 -19.35 12.00 -17.65
CA ILE A 795 -18.01 11.75 -18.13
C ILE A 795 -17.06 12.72 -17.42
N ARG A 796 -15.93 12.21 -16.92
CA ARG A 796 -14.86 13.01 -16.32
C ARG A 796 -13.57 12.72 -17.05
N ILE A 797 -12.86 13.75 -17.48
CA ILE A 797 -11.54 13.63 -18.12
C ILE A 797 -10.56 14.45 -17.31
N GLY A 798 -9.60 13.81 -16.67
CA GLY A 798 -8.75 14.54 -15.76
C GLY A 798 -7.46 13.83 -15.39
N LEU A 799 -6.70 14.45 -14.49
CA LEU A 799 -5.35 14.02 -14.14
C LEU A 799 -5.02 14.30 -12.67
N ASN A 800 -3.99 13.61 -12.18
CA ASN A 800 -3.39 13.85 -10.89
C ASN A 800 -1.99 14.43 -11.11
N PRO A 801 -1.76 15.70 -10.74
CA PRO A 801 -0.45 16.34 -10.91
C PRO A 801 0.37 16.28 -9.61
N ASN A 802 1.71 16.40 -9.77
CA ASN A 802 2.64 16.62 -8.67
C ASN A 802 3.26 18.02 -8.76
N THR A 803 2.43 19.04 -8.77
CA THR A 803 2.81 20.45 -8.82
C THR A 803 1.73 21.32 -8.16
N ASP A 804 2.08 22.54 -7.72
CA ASP A 804 1.14 23.48 -7.10
C ASP A 804 0.22 24.16 -8.11
N SER A 805 0.55 24.10 -9.38
CA SER A 805 -0.28 24.64 -10.46
C SER A 805 -0.10 23.83 -11.72
N ILE A 806 -1.19 23.60 -12.44
CA ILE A 806 -1.18 22.92 -13.74
C ILE A 806 -2.28 23.47 -14.62
N THR A 807 -1.99 23.54 -15.91
CA THR A 807 -2.97 23.79 -16.96
C THR A 807 -2.99 22.60 -17.90
N TYR A 808 -4.16 22.15 -18.29
CA TYR A 808 -4.29 21.19 -19.39
C TYR A 808 -5.48 21.59 -20.28
N TRP A 809 -5.42 21.15 -21.51
CA TRP A 809 -6.41 21.43 -22.53
C TRP A 809 -6.97 20.14 -23.13
N ILE A 810 -8.24 20.13 -23.42
CA ILE A 810 -8.87 19.10 -24.24
C ILE A 810 -9.60 19.73 -25.44
N ARG A 811 -9.59 19.02 -26.56
CA ARG A 811 -10.35 19.40 -27.75
C ARG A 811 -10.79 18.18 -28.54
N ASN A 812 -11.61 18.38 -29.54
CA ASN A 812 -12.07 17.32 -30.44
C ASN A 812 -12.66 16.12 -29.70
N VAL A 813 -13.42 16.37 -28.63
CA VAL A 813 -14.10 15.30 -27.90
C VAL A 813 -15.17 14.73 -28.78
N ARG A 814 -15.05 13.42 -29.10
CA ARG A 814 -15.94 12.71 -30.00
C ARG A 814 -16.24 11.30 -29.50
N ILE A 815 -17.38 10.78 -29.84
CA ILE A 815 -17.81 9.43 -29.52
C ILE A 815 -17.82 8.59 -30.79
N LEU A 816 -17.22 7.42 -30.71
CA LEU A 816 -17.21 6.42 -31.75
C LEU A 816 -18.31 5.41 -31.47
N TYR A 817 -19.06 5.05 -32.54
CA TYR A 817 -20.13 4.06 -32.49
C TYR A 817 -19.84 2.90 -33.45
N ASN A 818 -20.23 1.71 -33.04
CA ASN A 818 -20.25 0.57 -33.97
C ASN A 818 -21.21 0.89 -35.11
N LYS A 819 -20.81 0.58 -36.38
CA LYS A 819 -21.67 0.68 -37.54
C LYS A 819 -22.76 -0.35 -37.51
#